data_cc618ab080a80a971975e807b4e98961
#
_entry.id   cc618ab080a80a971975e807b4e98961
#
_cell.length_a   1.000
_cell.length_b   1.000
_cell.length_c   1.000
_cell.angle_alpha   90.00
_cell.angle_beta   90.00
_cell.angle_gamma   90.00
#
_symmetry.space_group_name_H-M   'P 1'
#
loop_
_entity.id
_entity.type
_entity.pdbx_description
1 polymer ?
#
loop_
_entity_poly.entity_id
_entity_poly.type
_entity_poly.pdbx_seq_one_letter_code
_entity_poly.pdbx_strand_id
1 'polypeptide(L)'
;MNHALFTLARQGILRRRRSSLLLFLVLLLSFAFAVMMLSVMGSMNRTNIEYLKNTYGAWHGAIPDGKDSDRAFLERRDWLDRLGESVNYGQVRGTTPVSGVGSVDETFLELGRIRLDEGRLPEQPGEIAMEADLLVALGYEPAVGQTVSVPMMIPQAEDPTSFLLVVRDFVLTGVLHEYAHLWILENNVQNRLLNSALILPEDGEAILAEAQAMADEYQSGLVRPPLTSYFYTPLEGMEERLRAEVDAHMAETRGAAEDRRGCVNVSAGAAYAATDYNTFYVGLILVIALLAVVAVYLLELQSDVRRVVRLRSIGASKTQIRRLLLLETVLLAVPAVALGTALGAAGTVGLLRLLVFSGSVEIVVDIPWSAVAAALALWIFGVGLMRLLTFQLAVRTPMTGRMVLETKQRRRVHKLQRVFAWGLSMALCLVATYSILEYQLPWVLYTYYSGQHAYSVYRTESSPLFAAGEVPGVMTAEETELLLEIPGVTGQMGITCLSCRLRGETVEEQDAQVYVVDAAQWMERNGAPFFDGVDLDAYRRGELAVLVVAVQQDGTAYFTTEIQEKNAEGETVYSYETTEAEVTAAAGDTLELALAAVLREEADGGESMQAQTLQIPTVVGAVAEYGYGSEQNFGLPFGANDLYSVLVSPGYIQRVLDTLPEGSQLGPYWAGGLMGFEELYLFADANAEYLFTDNAVAQLARRYQLGIGIFRTMYAADIQGYLQTMLTLAGTGVCIGLIAALLLFSTLELEAQRERRRYGILRALGMSRRQQNLALARQAALQAVTAIAVSCGIYVAFGVRDAVLVYQRNEEAVPALLQLLVRQLEDLRYTWFVPLLLLAEFLLIAALYFAAKGGLYKLNLMEMLSQER
;
A
#
# COMPACT_ATOMS: atom_id res chain seq x y z
N MET A 1 -37.64 18.69 -43.45
CA MET A 1 -36.50 17.77 -43.71
C MET A 1 -35.83 17.24 -42.46
N ASN A 2 -35.54 18.07 -41.44
CA ASN A 2 -34.92 17.58 -40.19
C ASN A 2 -35.82 16.66 -39.38
N HIS A 3 -37.13 16.93 -39.32
CA HIS A 3 -38.10 16.12 -38.57
C HIS A 3 -38.23 14.70 -39.19
N ALA A 4 -38.24 14.59 -40.50
CA ALA A 4 -38.31 13.29 -41.21
C ALA A 4 -37.06 12.43 -40.98
N LEU A 5 -35.86 13.04 -41.00
CA LEU A 5 -34.62 12.34 -40.70
C LEU A 5 -34.56 11.86 -39.25
N PHE A 6 -35.04 12.67 -38.30
CA PHE A 6 -35.14 12.30 -36.87
C PHE A 6 -36.10 11.12 -36.68
N THR A 7 -37.26 11.15 -37.29
CA THR A 7 -38.26 10.06 -37.25
C THR A 7 -37.68 8.78 -37.83
N LEU A 8 -36.95 8.85 -38.95
CA LEU A 8 -36.26 7.72 -39.56
C LEU A 8 -35.14 7.16 -38.69
N ALA A 9 -34.37 8.02 -38.03
CA ALA A 9 -33.33 7.61 -37.06
C ALA A 9 -33.95 6.86 -35.88
N ARG A 10 -34.99 7.43 -35.25
CA ARG A 10 -35.70 6.80 -34.12
C ARG A 10 -36.34 5.46 -34.54
N GLN A 11 -37.00 5.39 -35.68
CA GLN A 11 -37.57 4.14 -36.19
C GLN A 11 -36.46 3.12 -36.52
N GLY A 12 -35.33 3.57 -37.05
CA GLY A 12 -34.15 2.72 -37.29
C GLY A 12 -33.63 2.03 -36.05
N ILE A 13 -33.55 2.79 -34.93
CA ILE A 13 -33.15 2.27 -33.61
C ILE A 13 -34.21 1.29 -33.08
N LEU A 14 -35.51 1.66 -33.14
CA LEU A 14 -36.59 0.82 -32.62
C LEU A 14 -36.80 -0.49 -33.39
N ARG A 15 -36.60 -0.50 -34.71
CA ARG A 15 -36.66 -1.73 -35.52
C ARG A 15 -35.51 -2.70 -35.25
N ARG A 16 -34.38 -2.21 -34.75
CA ARG A 16 -33.18 -2.99 -34.40
C ARG A 16 -32.98 -3.07 -32.88
N ARG A 17 -34.06 -3.21 -32.12
CA ARG A 17 -34.06 -3.10 -30.66
C ARG A 17 -32.89 -3.84 -29.99
N ARG A 18 -32.60 -5.09 -30.37
CA ARG A 18 -31.53 -5.90 -29.76
C ARG A 18 -30.12 -5.35 -30.06
N SER A 19 -29.83 -5.08 -31.33
CA SER A 19 -28.53 -4.53 -31.74
C SER A 19 -28.30 -3.12 -31.20
N SER A 20 -29.32 -2.25 -31.27
CA SER A 20 -29.24 -0.89 -30.71
C SER A 20 -29.11 -0.90 -29.18
N LEU A 21 -29.77 -1.84 -28.49
CA LEU A 21 -29.63 -2.02 -27.02
C LEU A 21 -28.21 -2.49 -26.66
N LEU A 22 -27.68 -3.47 -27.37
CA LEU A 22 -26.30 -3.95 -27.16
C LEU A 22 -25.28 -2.82 -27.37
N LEU A 23 -25.43 -2.07 -28.46
CA LEU A 23 -24.57 -0.91 -28.75
C LEU A 23 -24.70 0.13 -27.63
N PHE A 24 -25.89 0.46 -27.20
CA PHE A 24 -26.16 1.37 -26.11
C PHE A 24 -25.52 0.90 -24.79
N LEU A 25 -25.70 -0.38 -24.43
CA LEU A 25 -25.13 -0.96 -23.21
C LEU A 25 -23.59 -0.93 -23.23
N VAL A 26 -22.97 -1.23 -24.35
CA VAL A 26 -21.49 -1.16 -24.44
C VAL A 26 -21.01 0.28 -24.36
N LEU A 27 -21.67 1.21 -25.03
CA LEU A 27 -21.34 2.63 -24.94
C LEU A 27 -21.50 3.15 -23.51
N LEU A 28 -22.57 2.76 -22.85
CA LEU A 28 -22.86 3.13 -21.46
C LEU A 28 -21.82 2.52 -20.50
N LEU A 29 -21.60 1.20 -20.57
CA LEU A 29 -20.68 0.51 -19.66
C LEU A 29 -19.23 0.93 -19.88
N SER A 30 -18.79 1.15 -21.11
CA SER A 30 -17.42 1.60 -21.39
C SER A 30 -17.17 3.01 -20.82
N PHE A 31 -18.16 3.90 -20.90
CA PHE A 31 -18.04 5.25 -20.36
C PHE A 31 -18.20 5.26 -18.83
N ALA A 32 -19.19 4.53 -18.29
CA ALA A 32 -19.40 4.37 -16.85
C ALA A 32 -18.15 3.82 -16.17
N PHE A 33 -17.49 2.84 -16.79
CA PHE A 33 -16.25 2.29 -16.30
C PHE A 33 -15.12 3.32 -16.28
N ALA A 34 -14.93 4.06 -17.37
CA ALA A 34 -13.90 5.09 -17.43
C ALA A 34 -14.10 6.14 -16.34
N VAL A 35 -15.34 6.61 -16.16
CA VAL A 35 -15.67 7.56 -15.08
C VAL A 35 -15.43 6.96 -13.70
N MET A 36 -15.89 5.72 -13.46
CA MET A 36 -15.72 5.03 -12.18
C MET A 36 -14.24 4.88 -11.83
N MET A 37 -13.42 4.36 -12.73
CA MET A 37 -12.00 4.14 -12.47
C MET A 37 -11.24 5.45 -12.25
N LEU A 38 -11.47 6.46 -13.07
CA LEU A 38 -10.86 7.77 -12.91
C LEU A 38 -11.27 8.43 -11.58
N SER A 39 -12.55 8.31 -11.20
CA SER A 39 -13.04 8.88 -9.96
C SER A 39 -12.57 8.09 -8.73
N VAL A 40 -12.46 6.76 -8.80
CA VAL A 40 -11.87 5.94 -7.70
C VAL A 40 -10.42 6.35 -7.48
N MET A 41 -9.63 6.43 -8.54
CA MET A 41 -8.22 6.83 -8.46
C MET A 41 -8.09 8.25 -7.90
N GLY A 42 -8.87 9.21 -8.40
CA GLY A 42 -8.87 10.58 -7.89
C GLY A 42 -9.27 10.67 -6.42
N SER A 43 -10.34 9.98 -6.04
CA SER A 43 -10.84 9.95 -4.66
C SER A 43 -9.85 9.30 -3.70
N MET A 44 -9.24 8.17 -4.07
CA MET A 44 -8.23 7.51 -3.23
C MET A 44 -7.00 8.40 -3.05
N ASN A 45 -6.50 8.99 -4.15
CA ASN A 45 -5.37 9.91 -4.06
C ASN A 45 -5.71 11.12 -3.17
N ARG A 46 -6.88 11.71 -3.35
CA ARG A 46 -7.32 12.85 -2.53
C ARG A 46 -7.51 12.45 -1.07
N THR A 47 -8.11 11.31 -0.80
CA THR A 47 -8.28 10.76 0.56
C THR A 47 -6.92 10.54 1.22
N ASN A 48 -5.94 9.99 0.51
CA ASN A 48 -4.59 9.79 1.04
C ASN A 48 -3.89 11.13 1.33
N ILE A 49 -3.98 12.08 0.41
CA ILE A 49 -3.41 13.43 0.61
C ILE A 49 -4.04 14.10 1.84
N GLU A 50 -5.36 14.04 2.00
CA GLU A 50 -6.05 14.64 3.15
C GLU A 50 -5.70 13.91 4.46
N TYR A 51 -5.59 12.58 4.43
CA TYR A 51 -5.13 11.79 5.57
C TYR A 51 -3.71 12.20 6.00
N LEU A 52 -2.77 12.26 5.07
CA LEU A 52 -1.39 12.65 5.36
C LEU A 52 -1.29 14.10 5.88
N LYS A 53 -2.07 15.01 5.31
CA LYS A 53 -2.15 16.39 5.81
C LYS A 53 -2.77 16.50 7.19
N ASN A 54 -3.74 15.65 7.51
CA ASN A 54 -4.37 15.64 8.84
C ASN A 54 -3.45 15.03 9.90
N THR A 55 -2.62 14.06 9.50
CA THR A 55 -1.70 13.36 10.40
C THR A 55 -0.37 14.09 10.56
N TYR A 56 0.21 14.56 9.47
CA TYR A 56 1.57 15.13 9.45
C TYR A 56 1.60 16.64 9.21
N GLY A 57 0.45 17.30 9.22
CA GLY A 57 0.32 18.72 8.92
C GLY A 57 0.33 19.02 7.41
N ALA A 58 -0.26 20.14 7.04
CA ALA A 58 -0.34 20.63 5.65
C ALA A 58 0.80 21.58 5.26
N TRP A 59 1.77 21.80 6.14
CA TRP A 59 2.96 22.60 5.88
C TRP A 59 3.94 21.85 4.96
N HIS A 60 4.70 22.59 4.12
CA HIS A 60 5.67 21.99 3.19
C HIS A 60 7.10 22.06 3.70
N GLY A 61 7.44 23.13 4.40
CA GLY A 61 8.75 23.32 4.93
C GLY A 61 8.75 24.07 6.25
N ALA A 62 9.84 23.94 7.01
CA ALA A 62 10.06 24.64 8.25
C ALA A 62 11.49 25.15 8.35
N ILE A 63 11.67 26.30 8.97
CA ILE A 63 12.97 26.80 9.39
C ILE A 63 13.00 26.75 10.92
N PRO A 64 13.61 25.70 11.52
CA PRO A 64 13.74 25.61 12.96
C PRO A 64 14.78 26.63 13.48
N ASP A 65 14.59 27.12 14.71
CA ASP A 65 15.45 28.17 15.28
C ASP A 65 15.64 29.36 14.33
N GLY A 66 14.53 29.84 13.75
CA GLY A 66 14.49 30.91 12.78
C GLY A 66 14.79 32.27 13.39
N LYS A 67 15.44 33.14 12.62
CA LYS A 67 15.74 34.50 12.98
C LYS A 67 14.84 35.46 12.23
N ASP A 68 14.76 36.73 12.67
CA ASP A 68 14.03 37.79 11.96
C ASP A 68 14.45 37.93 10.50
N SER A 69 15.73 37.65 10.19
CA SER A 69 16.25 37.63 8.83
C SER A 69 15.61 36.55 7.96
N ASP A 70 15.30 35.37 8.56
CA ASP A 70 14.69 34.25 7.87
C ASP A 70 13.20 34.52 7.60
N ARG A 71 12.51 35.13 8.57
CA ARG A 71 11.16 35.64 8.38
C ARG A 71 11.10 36.65 7.25
N ALA A 72 11.96 37.70 7.28
CA ALA A 72 12.04 38.70 6.25
C ALA A 72 12.43 38.16 4.87
N PHE A 73 13.20 37.06 4.84
CA PHE A 73 13.51 36.33 3.62
C PHE A 73 12.25 35.65 3.06
N LEU A 74 11.48 34.90 3.88
CA LEU A 74 10.28 34.18 3.47
C LEU A 74 9.19 35.17 3.01
N GLU A 75 8.91 36.23 3.76
CA GLU A 75 7.86 37.21 3.45
C GLU A 75 8.09 37.98 2.13
N ARG A 76 9.33 38.08 1.64
CA ARG A 76 9.68 38.71 0.37
C ARG A 76 9.52 37.78 -0.85
N ARG A 77 9.16 36.52 -0.66
CA ARG A 77 9.08 35.56 -1.74
C ARG A 77 7.74 35.55 -2.43
N ASP A 78 7.77 35.56 -3.75
CA ASP A 78 6.59 35.52 -4.62
C ASP A 78 5.93 34.13 -4.66
N TRP A 79 6.61 33.10 -4.18
CA TRP A 79 6.10 31.74 -4.07
C TRP A 79 5.44 31.42 -2.72
N LEU A 80 5.59 32.29 -1.73
CA LEU A 80 5.03 32.05 -0.39
C LEU A 80 3.49 32.21 -0.43
N ASP A 81 2.78 31.20 0.04
CA ASP A 81 1.33 31.25 0.24
C ASP A 81 0.99 31.57 1.70
N ARG A 82 1.52 30.80 2.66
CA ARG A 82 1.26 30.99 4.09
C ARG A 82 2.52 30.84 4.90
N LEU A 83 2.59 31.55 6.02
CA LEU A 83 3.68 31.51 6.99
C LEU A 83 3.10 31.46 8.40
N GLY A 84 3.41 30.41 9.15
CA GLY A 84 3.03 30.23 10.56
C GLY A 84 4.25 30.23 11.45
N GLU A 85 4.06 30.62 12.70
CA GLU A 85 5.09 30.78 13.70
C GLU A 85 4.81 29.92 14.94
N SER A 86 5.85 29.20 15.41
CA SER A 86 5.84 28.43 16.64
C SER A 86 7.03 28.82 17.50
N VAL A 87 6.78 29.22 18.73
CA VAL A 87 7.80 29.68 19.68
C VAL A 87 7.89 28.66 20.81
N ASN A 88 9.08 28.08 21.04
CA ASN A 88 9.37 27.14 22.09
C ASN A 88 10.12 27.81 23.23
N TYR A 89 9.60 27.73 24.45
CA TYR A 89 10.19 28.32 25.66
C TYR A 89 11.02 27.31 26.44
N GLY A 90 10.66 26.00 26.37
CA GLY A 90 11.33 24.96 27.11
C GLY A 90 10.77 23.57 26.80
N GLN A 91 11.20 22.59 27.58
CA GLN A 91 10.86 21.18 27.42
C GLN A 91 10.22 20.64 28.68
N VAL A 92 9.26 19.74 28.59
CA VAL A 92 8.67 19.06 29.72
C VAL A 92 9.61 17.98 30.23
N ARG A 93 9.90 17.98 31.54
CA ARG A 93 10.75 16.96 32.14
C ARG A 93 10.04 15.61 32.26
N GLY A 94 10.77 14.53 31.96
CA GLY A 94 10.31 13.16 32.24
C GLY A 94 9.39 12.61 31.15
N THR A 95 9.43 13.19 29.95
CA THR A 95 8.67 12.69 28.81
C THR A 95 9.60 12.10 27.75
N THR A 96 9.19 10.97 27.18
CA THR A 96 9.88 10.35 26.05
C THR A 96 8.83 10.08 24.95
N PRO A 97 8.96 10.63 23.76
CA PRO A 97 9.96 11.62 23.35
C PRO A 97 9.77 12.98 24.06
N VAL A 98 10.81 13.82 24.01
CA VAL A 98 10.82 15.11 24.70
C VAL A 98 9.73 16.03 24.13
N SER A 99 8.86 16.52 24.99
CA SER A 99 7.74 17.40 24.61
C SER A 99 8.07 18.88 24.86
N GLY A 100 7.78 19.73 23.88
CA GLY A 100 7.99 21.18 23.99
C GLY A 100 6.80 21.89 24.65
N VAL A 101 7.11 23.03 25.30
CA VAL A 101 6.12 23.99 25.79
C VAL A 101 6.32 25.31 25.05
N GLY A 102 5.26 25.86 24.49
CA GLY A 102 5.38 27.06 23.69
C GLY A 102 4.09 27.74 23.31
N SER A 103 4.21 28.76 22.46
CA SER A 103 3.09 29.48 21.88
C SER A 103 3.12 29.33 20.35
N VAL A 104 1.97 29.45 19.73
CA VAL A 104 1.79 29.32 18.29
C VAL A 104 0.83 30.37 17.75
N ASP A 105 1.00 30.78 16.49
CA ASP A 105 0.05 31.67 15.84
C ASP A 105 -1.11 30.89 15.18
N GLU A 106 -2.15 31.58 14.77
CA GLU A 106 -3.32 31.02 14.11
C GLU A 106 -2.95 30.32 12.78
N THR A 107 -2.00 30.87 12.05
CA THR A 107 -1.54 30.29 10.78
C THR A 107 -0.84 28.95 10.98
N PHE A 108 -0.04 28.81 12.04
CA PHE A 108 0.58 27.53 12.39
C PHE A 108 -0.48 26.47 12.72
N LEU A 109 -1.51 26.82 13.51
CA LEU A 109 -2.62 25.91 13.82
C LEU A 109 -3.35 25.44 12.56
N GLU A 110 -3.61 26.35 11.63
CA GLU A 110 -4.22 26.00 10.34
C GLU A 110 -3.30 25.13 9.46
N LEU A 111 -2.02 25.48 9.35
CA LEU A 111 -1.03 24.72 8.60
C LEU A 111 -0.79 23.33 9.20
N GLY A 112 -0.75 23.25 10.53
CA GLY A 112 -0.62 22.01 11.26
C GLY A 112 -1.88 21.16 11.24
N ARG A 113 -3.04 21.75 10.90
CA ARG A 113 -4.37 21.13 11.08
C ARG A 113 -4.57 20.61 12.49
N ILE A 114 -4.02 21.36 13.46
CA ILE A 114 -4.07 20.99 14.86
C ILE A 114 -5.52 21.12 15.36
N ARG A 115 -6.01 20.04 15.94
CA ARG A 115 -7.40 19.92 16.41
C ARG A 115 -7.44 19.86 17.93
N LEU A 116 -8.53 20.35 18.50
CA LEU A 116 -8.89 20.12 19.88
C LEU A 116 -9.84 18.93 19.96
N ASP A 117 -9.52 17.97 20.80
CA ASP A 117 -10.43 16.85 21.12
C ASP A 117 -11.45 17.29 22.16
N GLU A 118 -11.03 18.21 23.09
CA GLU A 118 -11.92 18.78 24.09
C GLU A 118 -11.49 20.21 24.44
N GLY A 119 -12.45 21.06 24.78
CA GLY A 119 -12.22 22.40 25.33
C GLY A 119 -11.87 23.48 24.31
N ARG A 120 -10.95 24.39 24.68
CA ARG A 120 -10.51 25.53 23.89
C ARG A 120 -9.02 25.83 24.08
N LEU A 121 -8.45 26.61 23.19
CA LEU A 121 -7.09 27.13 23.36
C LEU A 121 -7.01 28.14 24.54
N PRO A 122 -5.81 28.37 25.12
CA PRO A 122 -5.58 29.34 26.16
C PRO A 122 -5.96 30.78 25.68
N GLU A 123 -6.71 31.47 26.49
CA GLU A 123 -7.12 32.88 26.26
C GLU A 123 -6.67 33.81 27.40
N GLN A 124 -6.33 33.26 28.55
CA GLN A 124 -5.91 34.03 29.75
C GLN A 124 -4.58 33.47 30.28
N PRO A 125 -3.71 34.30 30.85
CA PRO A 125 -2.49 33.86 31.51
C PRO A 125 -2.78 32.77 32.57
N GLY A 126 -1.94 31.75 32.65
CA GLY A 126 -2.12 30.61 33.53
C GLY A 126 -3.02 29.51 32.98
N GLU A 127 -3.49 29.62 31.73
CA GLU A 127 -4.20 28.57 30.98
C GLU A 127 -3.24 27.80 30.08
N ILE A 128 -3.53 26.51 29.87
CA ILE A 128 -2.74 25.63 29.00
C ILE A 128 -3.64 24.70 28.17
N ALA A 129 -3.25 24.45 26.93
CA ALA A 129 -3.78 23.35 26.14
C ALA A 129 -2.66 22.32 25.88
N MET A 130 -2.94 21.04 26.06
CA MET A 130 -1.91 20.00 26.00
C MET A 130 -2.39 18.82 25.19
N GLU A 131 -1.47 18.13 24.54
CA GLU A 131 -1.75 16.83 23.91
C GLU A 131 -2.17 15.81 24.98
N ALA A 132 -3.15 14.96 24.61
CA ALA A 132 -3.68 13.94 25.52
C ALA A 132 -2.59 13.07 26.13
N ASP A 133 -1.62 12.70 25.33
CA ASP A 133 -0.50 11.85 25.70
C ASP A 133 0.44 12.50 26.71
N LEU A 134 0.71 13.79 26.52
CA LEU A 134 1.55 14.53 27.45
C LEU A 134 0.89 14.61 28.83
N LEU A 135 -0.44 14.80 28.88
CA LEU A 135 -1.20 14.79 30.13
C LEU A 135 -1.05 13.47 30.86
N VAL A 136 -1.20 12.35 30.15
CA VAL A 136 -1.06 11.01 30.76
C VAL A 136 0.37 10.73 31.19
N ALA A 137 1.37 11.14 30.40
CA ALA A 137 2.78 11.02 30.77
C ALA A 137 3.10 11.76 32.08
N LEU A 138 2.40 12.87 32.34
CA LEU A 138 2.49 13.61 33.59
C LEU A 138 1.59 13.05 34.72
N GLY A 139 0.80 12.02 34.44
CA GLY A 139 -0.08 11.36 35.41
C GLY A 139 -1.45 12.01 35.58
N TYR A 140 -1.90 12.81 34.61
CA TYR A 140 -3.21 13.46 34.60
C TYR A 140 -4.18 12.77 33.62
N GLU A 141 -5.46 12.82 33.91
CA GLU A 141 -6.48 12.43 32.95
C GLU A 141 -6.63 13.49 31.84
N PRO A 142 -6.86 13.12 30.56
CA PRO A 142 -7.09 14.08 29.51
C PRO A 142 -8.51 14.67 29.60
N ALA A 143 -8.75 15.51 30.58
CA ALA A 143 -10.04 16.17 30.83
C ALA A 143 -9.83 17.64 31.23
N VAL A 144 -10.57 18.55 30.60
CA VAL A 144 -10.45 19.99 30.84
C VAL A 144 -10.93 20.42 32.23
N GLY A 145 -10.43 21.54 32.71
CA GLY A 145 -10.85 22.19 33.97
C GLY A 145 -10.04 21.78 35.19
N GLN A 146 -9.10 20.85 35.06
CA GLN A 146 -8.17 20.50 36.15
C GLN A 146 -6.95 21.42 36.18
N THR A 147 -6.28 21.46 37.31
CA THR A 147 -4.98 22.13 37.45
C THR A 147 -3.89 21.10 37.22
N VAL A 148 -2.98 21.40 36.29
CA VAL A 148 -1.84 20.55 35.92
C VAL A 148 -0.54 21.23 36.31
N SER A 149 0.34 20.51 37.00
CA SER A 149 1.68 20.99 37.37
C SER A 149 2.68 20.52 36.32
N VAL A 150 3.26 21.46 35.59
CA VAL A 150 4.15 21.17 34.47
C VAL A 150 5.59 21.45 34.83
N PRO A 151 6.44 20.41 34.98
CA PRO A 151 7.88 20.56 35.24
C PRO A 151 8.59 20.87 33.92
N MET A 152 9.12 22.08 33.78
CA MET A 152 9.75 22.56 32.55
C MET A 152 11.26 22.67 32.73
N MET A 153 12.00 22.10 31.81
CA MET A 153 13.45 22.24 31.66
C MET A 153 13.75 23.41 30.72
N ILE A 154 14.36 24.46 31.27
CA ILE A 154 14.72 25.64 30.51
C ILE A 154 16.24 25.61 30.27
N PRO A 155 16.70 25.49 28.98
CA PRO A 155 18.12 25.38 28.64
C PRO A 155 18.90 26.64 28.98
N GLN A 156 20.18 26.50 29.34
CA GLN A 156 21.11 27.61 29.49
C GLN A 156 21.71 28.00 28.11
N ALA A 157 22.10 29.27 27.95
CA ALA A 157 22.60 29.76 26.69
C ALA A 157 23.99 29.25 26.33
N GLU A 158 24.86 29.10 27.34
CA GLU A 158 26.26 28.70 27.17
C GLU A 158 26.42 27.17 27.10
N ASP A 159 25.53 26.42 27.76
CA ASP A 159 25.56 24.95 27.77
C ASP A 159 24.13 24.40 27.55
N PRO A 160 23.79 24.00 26.34
CA PRO A 160 22.45 23.44 26.03
C PRO A 160 22.14 22.13 26.75
N THR A 161 23.09 21.47 27.37
CA THR A 161 22.91 20.24 28.16
C THR A 161 22.57 20.56 29.62
N SER A 162 22.76 21.79 30.09
CA SER A 162 22.40 22.27 31.41
C SER A 162 21.04 22.93 31.41
N PHE A 163 20.17 22.52 32.33
CA PHE A 163 18.78 22.98 32.40
C PHE A 163 18.46 23.53 33.79
N LEU A 164 17.63 24.55 33.80
CA LEU A 164 16.95 25.01 35.03
C LEU A 164 15.54 24.40 35.03
N LEU A 165 15.14 23.89 36.22
CA LEU A 165 13.83 23.28 36.38
C LEU A 165 12.85 24.32 36.96
N VAL A 166 11.88 24.72 36.16
CA VAL A 166 10.76 25.58 36.56
C VAL A 166 9.50 24.71 36.62
N VAL A 167 8.83 24.68 37.76
CA VAL A 167 7.56 23.95 37.93
C VAL A 167 6.44 24.96 38.09
N ARG A 168 5.43 24.92 37.20
CA ARG A 168 4.33 25.86 37.21
C ARG A 168 2.99 25.17 37.07
N ASP A 169 2.01 25.69 37.80
CA ASP A 169 0.64 25.19 37.76
C ASP A 169 -0.16 25.98 36.71
N PHE A 170 -0.89 25.25 35.87
CA PHE A 170 -1.78 25.79 34.86
C PHE A 170 -3.17 25.20 34.96
N VAL A 171 -4.17 25.90 34.47
CA VAL A 171 -5.53 25.41 34.31
C VAL A 171 -5.61 24.80 32.89
N LEU A 172 -5.92 23.53 32.80
CA LEU A 172 -6.10 22.84 31.51
C LEU A 172 -7.42 23.29 30.87
N THR A 173 -7.32 24.02 29.76
CA THR A 173 -8.48 24.54 29.00
C THR A 173 -8.76 23.80 27.74
N GLY A 174 -7.78 23.05 27.22
CA GLY A 174 -7.94 22.30 25.98
C GLY A 174 -7.11 21.02 25.96
N VAL A 175 -7.67 19.97 25.38
CA VAL A 175 -6.97 18.73 25.07
C VAL A 175 -6.75 18.69 23.58
N LEU A 176 -5.48 18.69 23.16
CA LEU A 176 -5.06 18.66 21.76
C LEU A 176 -5.00 17.22 21.25
N HIS A 177 -5.37 17.05 19.99
CA HIS A 177 -5.08 15.82 19.27
C HIS A 177 -3.58 15.71 19.02
N GLU A 178 -3.05 14.48 19.09
CA GLU A 178 -1.62 14.23 18.88
C GLU A 178 -1.12 14.72 17.52
N TYR A 179 -0.04 15.48 17.52
CA TYR A 179 0.63 15.94 16.30
C TYR A 179 2.16 16.02 16.41
N ALA A 180 2.67 16.44 17.57
CA ALA A 180 4.09 16.77 17.72
C ALA A 180 5.00 15.56 17.55
N HIS A 181 4.53 14.36 17.91
CA HIS A 181 5.29 13.12 17.77
C HIS A 181 5.12 12.46 16.40
N LEU A 182 4.05 12.79 15.69
CA LEU A 182 3.74 12.25 14.37
C LEU A 182 4.49 12.98 13.25
N TRP A 183 4.88 14.23 13.48
CA TRP A 183 5.56 15.02 12.46
C TRP A 183 7.02 14.62 12.35
N ILE A 184 7.40 14.15 11.16
CA ILE A 184 8.78 13.77 10.82
C ILE A 184 9.41 14.95 10.09
N LEU A 185 10.36 15.58 10.75
CA LEU A 185 11.20 16.62 10.15
C LEU A 185 12.40 15.95 9.46
N GLU A 186 12.71 16.39 8.24
CA GLU A 186 13.89 15.93 7.51
C GLU A 186 15.17 16.22 8.35
N ASN A 187 16.15 15.33 8.29
CA ASN A 187 17.45 15.43 8.95
C ASN A 187 17.47 15.26 10.48
N ASN A 188 16.54 14.44 11.05
CA ASN A 188 16.57 14.16 12.49
C ASN A 188 16.65 15.42 13.37
N VAL A 189 16.21 16.58 12.88
CA VAL A 189 15.99 17.74 13.75
C VAL A 189 14.93 17.27 14.74
N GLN A 190 15.43 16.91 15.92
CA GLN A 190 14.63 16.27 16.95
C GLN A 190 13.34 17.07 17.16
N ASN A 191 12.22 16.38 17.34
CA ASN A 191 10.90 16.95 17.65
C ASN A 191 10.88 17.87 18.88
N ARG A 192 12.04 18.14 19.48
CA ARG A 192 12.26 19.02 20.62
C ARG A 192 11.76 20.46 20.43
N LEU A 193 11.57 20.88 19.18
CA LEU A 193 11.08 22.21 18.82
C LEU A 193 9.56 22.28 18.59
N LEU A 194 8.90 21.12 18.56
CA LEU A 194 7.44 21.06 18.45
C LEU A 194 6.82 21.15 19.84
N ASN A 195 5.78 21.97 19.95
CA ASN A 195 5.14 22.25 21.23
C ASN A 195 3.95 21.30 21.44
N SER A 196 4.05 20.34 22.34
CA SER A 196 2.96 19.47 22.78
C SER A 196 2.07 20.14 23.84
N ALA A 197 2.55 21.24 24.41
CA ALA A 197 1.83 22.08 25.34
C ALA A 197 1.82 23.53 24.85
N LEU A 198 0.63 24.09 24.70
CA LEU A 198 0.43 25.46 24.20
C LEU A 198 0.03 26.38 25.34
N ILE A 199 0.78 27.47 25.49
CA ILE A 199 0.56 28.55 26.48
C ILE A 199 0.53 29.89 25.77
N LEU A 200 0.11 30.93 26.48
CA LEU A 200 0.20 32.28 25.93
C LEU A 200 1.66 32.81 25.94
N PRO A 201 2.03 33.70 25.01
CA PRO A 201 3.36 34.31 25.00
C PRO A 201 3.75 34.98 26.34
N GLU A 202 2.78 35.61 27.01
CA GLU A 202 2.97 36.26 28.31
C GLU A 202 3.40 35.27 29.41
N ASP A 203 2.86 34.05 29.41
CA ASP A 203 3.27 32.99 30.33
C ASP A 203 4.68 32.47 30.00
N GLY A 204 5.00 32.34 28.70
CA GLY A 204 6.33 31.96 28.26
C GLY A 204 7.42 32.95 28.68
N GLU A 205 7.16 34.26 28.51
CA GLU A 205 8.06 35.32 28.98
C GLU A 205 8.22 35.31 30.51
N ALA A 206 7.12 35.05 31.27
CA ALA A 206 7.16 34.97 32.71
C ALA A 206 7.99 33.74 33.17
N ILE A 207 7.89 32.61 32.50
CA ILE A 207 8.69 31.41 32.80
C ILE A 207 10.19 31.68 32.54
N LEU A 208 10.53 32.33 31.43
CA LEU A 208 11.92 32.66 31.15
C LEU A 208 12.51 33.67 32.15
N ALA A 209 11.70 34.66 32.58
CA ALA A 209 12.11 35.61 33.65
C ALA A 209 12.34 34.92 34.98
N GLU A 210 11.49 33.95 35.35
CA GLU A 210 11.66 33.15 36.55
C GLU A 210 12.93 32.27 36.46
N ALA A 211 13.14 31.60 35.35
CA ALA A 211 14.35 30.81 35.12
C ALA A 211 15.62 31.71 35.16
N GLN A 212 15.58 32.93 34.60
CA GLN A 212 16.72 33.85 34.66
C GLN A 212 17.00 34.31 36.11
N ALA A 213 15.98 34.57 36.91
CA ALA A 213 16.17 34.89 38.32
C ALA A 213 16.81 33.75 39.11
N MET A 214 16.42 32.49 38.80
CA MET A 214 17.06 31.31 39.35
C MET A 214 18.54 31.19 38.85
N ALA A 215 18.80 31.45 37.58
CA ALA A 215 20.15 31.44 37.02
C ALA A 215 21.05 32.46 37.68
N ASP A 216 20.54 33.66 37.96
CA ASP A 216 21.25 34.74 38.64
C ASP A 216 21.57 34.37 40.11
N GLU A 217 20.63 33.71 40.78
CA GLU A 217 20.82 33.23 42.17
C GLU A 217 21.92 32.15 42.25
N TYR A 218 21.91 31.21 41.29
CA TYR A 218 22.91 30.11 41.23
C TYR A 218 24.19 30.51 40.52
N GLN A 219 24.29 31.74 40.00
CA GLN A 219 25.44 32.23 39.18
C GLN A 219 25.73 31.30 37.99
N SER A 220 24.71 30.73 37.37
CA SER A 220 24.82 29.69 36.34
C SER A 220 24.77 30.24 34.92
N GLY A 221 24.79 31.56 34.73
CA GLY A 221 24.85 32.17 33.39
C GLY A 221 23.51 32.67 32.87
N LEU A 222 23.39 32.85 31.60
CA LEU A 222 22.18 33.32 30.93
C LEU A 222 21.28 32.18 30.47
N VAL A 223 19.98 32.39 30.63
CA VAL A 223 18.96 31.47 30.08
C VAL A 223 18.92 31.62 28.56
N ARG A 224 18.74 30.54 27.88
CA ARG A 224 18.57 30.54 26.41
C ARG A 224 17.31 31.33 26.01
N PRO A 225 17.38 32.23 25.03
CA PRO A 225 16.19 32.87 24.48
C PRO A 225 15.23 31.84 23.87
N PRO A 226 13.95 32.17 23.74
CA PRO A 226 12.97 31.27 23.12
C PRO A 226 13.39 30.96 21.67
N LEU A 227 13.09 29.74 21.23
CA LEU A 227 13.37 29.30 19.87
C LEU A 227 12.13 29.46 19.01
N THR A 228 12.25 30.29 17.97
CA THR A 228 11.18 30.50 16.99
C THR A 228 11.38 29.61 15.79
N SER A 229 10.35 28.90 15.38
CA SER A 229 10.35 28.08 14.17
C SER A 229 9.29 28.59 13.19
N TYR A 230 9.66 28.74 11.94
CA TYR A 230 8.77 29.20 10.86
C TYR A 230 8.32 28.05 9.99
N PHE A 231 7.01 27.84 9.90
CA PHE A 231 6.37 26.81 9.06
C PHE A 231 5.67 27.50 7.88
N TYR A 232 5.86 26.97 6.68
CA TYR A 232 5.39 27.65 5.48
C TYR A 232 4.88 26.68 4.41
N THR A 233 4.02 27.24 3.52
CA THR A 233 3.56 26.56 2.31
C THR A 233 3.82 27.41 1.08
N PRO A 234 4.19 26.80 -0.06
CA PRO A 234 4.29 27.50 -1.33
C PRO A 234 2.94 27.62 -2.03
N LEU A 235 2.86 28.52 -3.02
CA LEU A 235 1.86 28.44 -4.06
C LEU A 235 1.99 27.14 -4.87
N GLU A 236 0.89 26.61 -5.33
CA GLU A 236 0.83 25.34 -6.08
C GLU A 236 1.79 25.32 -7.28
N GLY A 237 2.62 24.29 -7.36
CA GLY A 237 3.61 24.10 -8.43
C GLY A 237 4.93 24.85 -8.22
N MET A 238 5.17 25.46 -7.04
CA MET A 238 6.40 26.16 -6.71
C MET A 238 7.29 25.42 -5.69
N GLU A 239 6.99 24.15 -5.40
CA GLU A 239 7.62 23.36 -4.34
C GLU A 239 9.12 23.17 -4.53
N GLU A 240 9.57 22.84 -5.76
CA GLU A 240 11.00 22.66 -6.08
C GLU A 240 11.79 23.98 -5.97
N ARG A 241 11.17 25.07 -6.44
CA ARG A 241 11.77 26.39 -6.36
C ARG A 241 11.91 26.85 -4.91
N LEU A 242 10.89 26.61 -4.10
CA LEU A 242 10.91 26.85 -2.66
C LEU A 242 12.11 26.16 -2.02
N ARG A 243 12.25 24.85 -2.23
CA ARG A 243 13.34 24.06 -1.63
C ARG A 243 14.71 24.63 -2.00
N ALA A 244 14.93 24.88 -3.29
CA ALA A 244 16.21 25.39 -3.77
C ALA A 244 16.56 26.78 -3.18
N GLU A 245 15.59 27.70 -3.06
CA GLU A 245 15.81 29.04 -2.53
C GLU A 245 16.01 29.03 -1.00
N VAL A 246 15.30 28.19 -0.26
CA VAL A 246 15.47 28.05 1.19
C VAL A 246 16.82 27.41 1.51
N ASP A 247 17.18 26.33 0.82
CA ASP A 247 18.48 25.68 1.02
C ASP A 247 19.65 26.63 0.73
N ALA A 248 19.55 27.44 -0.33
CA ALA A 248 20.53 28.46 -0.64
C ALA A 248 20.64 29.55 0.46
N HIS A 249 19.50 30.04 0.97
CA HIS A 249 19.48 31.02 2.06
C HIS A 249 20.06 30.45 3.37
N MET A 250 19.71 29.20 3.70
CA MET A 250 20.25 28.52 4.89
C MET A 250 21.76 28.29 4.78
N ALA A 251 22.25 27.88 3.59
CA ALA A 251 23.66 27.72 3.33
C ALA A 251 24.43 29.05 3.45
N GLU A 252 23.85 30.16 2.99
CA GLU A 252 24.48 31.49 3.09
C GLU A 252 24.51 32.02 4.55
N THR A 253 23.39 31.81 5.30
CA THR A 253 23.25 32.41 6.63
C THR A 253 23.82 31.57 7.76
N ARG A 254 23.81 30.23 7.63
CA ARG A 254 24.18 29.28 8.69
C ARG A 254 25.30 28.32 8.32
N GLY A 255 25.71 28.27 7.07
CA GLY A 255 26.72 27.37 6.54
C GLY A 255 26.14 26.05 6.02
N ALA A 256 27.03 25.23 5.39
CA ALA A 256 26.64 24.04 4.65
C ALA A 256 26.42 22.77 5.52
N ALA A 257 26.39 22.87 6.84
CA ALA A 257 26.14 21.72 7.72
C ALA A 257 24.70 21.21 7.56
N GLU A 258 24.51 19.88 7.48
CA GLU A 258 23.20 19.27 7.23
C GLU A 258 22.12 19.62 8.28
N ASP A 259 22.52 19.69 9.52
CA ASP A 259 21.71 20.07 10.69
C ASP A 259 21.26 21.56 10.70
N ARG A 260 21.73 22.36 9.73
CA ARG A 260 21.38 23.77 9.58
C ARG A 260 20.52 24.08 8.37
N ARG A 261 20.08 23.06 7.63
CA ARG A 261 19.20 23.23 6.48
C ARG A 261 17.74 23.43 6.91
N GLY A 262 16.93 24.01 6.04
CA GLY A 262 15.50 24.00 6.21
C GLY A 262 14.95 22.57 6.19
N CYS A 263 13.95 22.32 7.01
CA CYS A 263 13.31 21.02 7.07
C CYS A 263 12.14 20.93 6.09
N VAL A 264 12.06 19.82 5.37
CA VAL A 264 10.91 19.52 4.51
C VAL A 264 9.99 18.53 5.24
N ASN A 265 8.70 18.68 5.07
CA ASN A 265 7.71 17.71 5.50
C ASN A 265 7.76 16.49 4.58
N VAL A 266 8.60 15.50 4.92
CA VAL A 266 8.83 14.30 4.11
C VAL A 266 7.54 13.51 3.92
N SER A 267 6.74 13.38 4.96
CA SER A 267 5.50 12.60 4.93
C SER A 267 4.41 13.24 4.06
N ALA A 268 4.27 14.57 4.10
CA ALA A 268 3.39 15.29 3.19
C ALA A 268 3.95 15.33 1.77
N GLY A 269 5.28 15.45 1.62
CA GLY A 269 5.96 15.43 0.32
C GLY A 269 5.74 14.13 -0.44
N ALA A 270 5.78 12.98 0.22
CA ALA A 270 5.47 11.68 -0.37
C ALA A 270 4.04 11.61 -0.95
N ALA A 271 3.08 12.32 -0.35
CA ALA A 271 1.72 12.41 -0.86
C ALA A 271 1.63 13.15 -2.21
N TYR A 272 2.46 14.17 -2.40
CA TYR A 272 2.48 14.94 -3.66
C TYR A 272 3.24 14.22 -4.77
N ALA A 273 4.27 13.45 -4.44
CA ALA A 273 5.01 12.62 -5.40
C ALA A 273 4.19 11.44 -5.95
N ALA A 274 3.15 10.99 -5.23
CA ALA A 274 2.26 9.92 -5.67
C ALA A 274 1.41 10.26 -6.91
N THR A 275 1.46 11.52 -7.41
CA THR A 275 0.72 11.96 -8.60
C THR A 275 1.25 11.36 -9.91
N ASP A 276 2.51 10.96 -10.01
CA ASP A 276 3.12 10.46 -11.25
C ASP A 276 2.65 9.07 -11.66
N TYR A 277 2.30 8.20 -10.72
CA TYR A 277 1.75 6.88 -11.01
C TYR A 277 0.37 6.92 -11.68
N ASN A 278 -0.39 7.99 -11.48
CA ASN A 278 -1.75 8.12 -12.00
C ASN A 278 -1.82 8.30 -13.51
N THR A 279 -0.83 8.91 -14.15
CA THR A 279 -0.86 9.25 -15.58
C THR A 279 -0.83 8.01 -16.46
N PHE A 280 -0.04 7.00 -16.13
CA PHE A 280 0.03 5.75 -16.88
C PHE A 280 -1.29 4.97 -16.81
N TYR A 281 -1.85 4.80 -15.61
CA TYR A 281 -3.12 4.09 -15.41
C TYR A 281 -4.29 4.83 -16.04
N VAL A 282 -4.32 6.17 -15.97
CA VAL A 282 -5.30 6.99 -16.68
C VAL A 282 -5.22 6.73 -18.19
N GLY A 283 -4.02 6.76 -18.75
CA GLY A 283 -3.80 6.43 -20.17
C GLY A 283 -4.29 5.03 -20.54
N LEU A 284 -4.02 4.03 -19.72
CA LEU A 284 -4.46 2.65 -19.91
C LEU A 284 -5.99 2.52 -19.91
N ILE A 285 -6.66 3.14 -18.93
CA ILE A 285 -8.13 3.15 -18.83
C ILE A 285 -8.76 3.79 -20.07
N LEU A 286 -8.20 4.93 -20.52
CA LEU A 286 -8.68 5.62 -21.71
C LEU A 286 -8.53 4.78 -22.98
N VAL A 287 -7.42 4.08 -23.13
CA VAL A 287 -7.16 3.17 -24.28
C VAL A 287 -8.14 2.00 -24.25
N ILE A 288 -8.39 1.39 -23.11
CA ILE A 288 -9.33 0.27 -22.95
C ILE A 288 -10.74 0.71 -23.31
N ALA A 289 -11.19 1.85 -22.81
CA ALA A 289 -12.51 2.41 -23.13
C ALA A 289 -12.66 2.68 -24.62
N LEU A 290 -11.62 3.21 -25.28
CA LEU A 290 -11.59 3.45 -26.72
C LEU A 290 -11.64 2.14 -27.52
N LEU A 291 -10.86 1.14 -27.15
CA LEU A 291 -10.83 -0.17 -27.79
C LEU A 291 -12.19 -0.87 -27.73
N ALA A 292 -12.90 -0.75 -26.60
CA ALA A 292 -14.24 -1.28 -26.45
C ALA A 292 -15.22 -0.68 -27.46
N VAL A 293 -15.21 0.65 -27.61
CA VAL A 293 -16.04 1.37 -28.57
C VAL A 293 -15.72 0.93 -30.02
N VAL A 294 -14.43 0.92 -30.36
CA VAL A 294 -13.97 0.51 -31.70
C VAL A 294 -14.42 -0.91 -32.02
N ALA A 295 -14.25 -1.83 -31.10
CA ALA A 295 -14.58 -3.24 -31.29
C ALA A 295 -16.09 -3.44 -31.59
N VAL A 296 -16.99 -2.76 -30.87
CA VAL A 296 -18.43 -2.86 -31.11
C VAL A 296 -18.84 -2.28 -32.46
N TYR A 297 -18.29 -1.12 -32.83
CA TYR A 297 -18.58 -0.55 -34.12
C TYR A 297 -18.05 -1.40 -35.29
N LEU A 298 -16.92 -2.06 -35.13
CA LEU A 298 -16.40 -3.01 -36.12
C LEU A 298 -17.35 -4.20 -36.34
N LEU A 299 -18.02 -4.66 -35.28
CA LEU A 299 -19.00 -5.74 -35.39
C LEU A 299 -20.25 -5.31 -36.16
N GLU A 300 -20.74 -4.11 -35.97
CA GLU A 300 -21.93 -3.59 -36.62
C GLU A 300 -21.66 -3.07 -38.05
N LEU A 301 -20.39 -2.80 -38.36
CA LEU A 301 -19.96 -2.18 -39.61
C LEU A 301 -20.61 -2.80 -40.84
N GLN A 302 -20.66 -4.14 -40.97
CA GLN A 302 -21.21 -4.83 -42.12
C GLN A 302 -22.74 -4.67 -42.25
N SER A 303 -23.44 -4.59 -41.11
CA SER A 303 -24.89 -4.42 -41.12
C SER A 303 -25.29 -2.99 -41.49
N ASP A 304 -24.50 -2.03 -41.02
CA ASP A 304 -24.70 -0.62 -41.32
C ASP A 304 -24.37 -0.29 -42.77
N VAL A 305 -23.25 -0.83 -43.28
CA VAL A 305 -22.90 -0.67 -44.73
C VAL A 305 -24.00 -1.20 -45.64
N ARG A 306 -24.55 -2.40 -45.36
CA ARG A 306 -25.65 -2.95 -46.18
C ARG A 306 -26.91 -2.08 -46.13
N ARG A 307 -27.22 -1.49 -45.01
CA ARG A 307 -28.35 -0.57 -44.82
C ARG A 307 -28.15 0.70 -45.64
N VAL A 308 -26.98 1.31 -45.52
CA VAL A 308 -26.64 2.53 -46.25
C VAL A 308 -26.71 2.29 -47.77
N VAL A 309 -26.21 1.15 -48.25
CA VAL A 309 -26.30 0.79 -49.69
C VAL A 309 -27.77 0.68 -50.11
N ARG A 310 -28.67 0.11 -49.33
CA ARG A 310 -30.12 0.07 -49.58
C ARG A 310 -30.75 1.47 -49.62
N LEU A 311 -30.38 2.36 -48.70
CA LEU A 311 -30.86 3.75 -48.70
C LEU A 311 -30.38 4.51 -49.96
N ARG A 312 -29.17 4.27 -50.40
CA ARG A 312 -28.65 4.84 -51.68
C ARG A 312 -29.40 4.32 -52.89
N SER A 313 -29.77 3.05 -52.91
CA SER A 313 -30.57 2.49 -54.06
C SER A 313 -31.96 3.08 -54.16
N ILE A 314 -32.51 3.66 -53.07
CA ILE A 314 -33.80 4.36 -53.03
C ILE A 314 -33.63 5.85 -53.34
N GLY A 315 -32.40 6.34 -53.58
CA GLY A 315 -32.13 7.73 -53.99
C GLY A 315 -31.69 8.65 -52.83
N ALA A 316 -31.33 8.13 -51.65
CA ALA A 316 -30.84 8.98 -50.56
C ALA A 316 -29.48 9.61 -50.89
N SER A 317 -29.34 10.92 -50.70
CA SER A 317 -28.11 11.65 -50.94
C SER A 317 -27.03 11.34 -49.87
N LYS A 318 -25.76 11.52 -50.22
CA LYS A 318 -24.63 11.32 -49.31
C LYS A 318 -24.78 12.16 -48.03
N THR A 319 -25.25 13.38 -48.13
CA THR A 319 -25.47 14.30 -46.99
C THR A 319 -26.59 13.82 -46.10
N GLN A 320 -27.67 13.30 -46.63
CA GLN A 320 -28.77 12.75 -45.86
C GLN A 320 -28.33 11.51 -45.07
N ILE A 321 -27.57 10.62 -45.72
CA ILE A 321 -27.01 9.42 -45.07
C ILE A 321 -26.07 9.81 -43.92
N ARG A 322 -25.15 10.76 -44.14
CA ARG A 322 -24.26 11.25 -43.09
C ARG A 322 -25.02 11.82 -41.90
N ARG A 323 -26.04 12.67 -42.14
CA ARG A 323 -26.88 13.22 -41.11
C ARG A 323 -27.67 12.15 -40.35
N LEU A 324 -28.20 11.15 -41.07
CA LEU A 324 -28.92 10.03 -40.44
C LEU A 324 -28.03 9.22 -39.50
N LEU A 325 -26.82 8.86 -39.96
CA LEU A 325 -25.85 8.11 -39.13
C LEU A 325 -25.42 8.92 -37.91
N LEU A 326 -25.21 10.23 -38.06
CA LEU A 326 -24.88 11.13 -36.92
C LEU A 326 -26.05 11.23 -35.94
N LEU A 327 -27.28 11.38 -36.39
CA LEU A 327 -28.46 11.46 -35.55
C LEU A 327 -28.69 10.14 -34.75
N GLU A 328 -28.53 8.99 -35.40
CA GLU A 328 -28.61 7.70 -34.69
C GLU A 328 -27.53 7.57 -33.60
N THR A 329 -26.31 8.04 -33.91
CA THR A 329 -25.21 8.03 -32.93
C THR A 329 -25.50 8.94 -31.74
N VAL A 330 -25.93 10.17 -32.01
CA VAL A 330 -26.26 11.14 -30.95
C VAL A 330 -27.40 10.64 -30.05
N LEU A 331 -28.45 10.05 -30.65
CA LEU A 331 -29.57 9.49 -29.92
C LEU A 331 -29.22 8.35 -28.98
N LEU A 332 -28.16 7.59 -29.29
CA LEU A 332 -27.66 6.51 -28.43
C LEU A 332 -26.54 6.98 -27.47
N ALA A 333 -25.64 7.83 -27.97
CA ALA A 333 -24.46 8.27 -27.23
C ALA A 333 -24.80 9.24 -26.09
N VAL A 334 -25.68 10.22 -26.31
CA VAL A 334 -26.00 11.20 -25.26
C VAL A 334 -26.62 10.57 -24.03
N PRO A 335 -27.66 9.71 -24.12
CA PRO A 335 -28.16 9.00 -22.95
C PRO A 335 -27.13 8.03 -22.35
N ALA A 336 -26.30 7.41 -23.17
CA ALA A 336 -25.25 6.50 -22.69
C ALA A 336 -24.19 7.24 -21.84
N VAL A 337 -23.76 8.43 -22.27
CA VAL A 337 -22.84 9.27 -21.52
C VAL A 337 -23.49 9.75 -20.22
N ALA A 338 -24.70 10.30 -20.26
CA ALA A 338 -25.38 10.82 -19.08
C ALA A 338 -25.59 9.72 -18.00
N LEU A 339 -26.14 8.56 -18.41
CA LEU A 339 -26.33 7.43 -17.52
C LEU A 339 -25.02 6.78 -17.12
N GLY A 340 -24.02 6.77 -18.02
CA GLY A 340 -22.70 6.27 -17.76
C GLY A 340 -21.96 7.09 -16.68
N THR A 341 -22.06 8.41 -16.76
CA THR A 341 -21.51 9.30 -15.69
C THR A 341 -22.20 9.03 -14.36
N ALA A 342 -23.53 8.96 -14.32
CA ALA A 342 -24.27 8.69 -13.10
C ALA A 342 -23.95 7.32 -12.48
N LEU A 343 -23.89 6.26 -13.30
CA LEU A 343 -23.51 4.92 -12.86
C LEU A 343 -22.06 4.82 -12.45
N GLY A 344 -21.15 5.51 -13.15
CA GLY A 344 -19.75 5.60 -12.80
C GLY A 344 -19.54 6.26 -11.43
N ALA A 345 -20.18 7.42 -11.21
CA ALA A 345 -20.13 8.12 -9.93
C ALA A 345 -20.74 7.29 -8.78
N ALA A 346 -21.89 6.67 -9.00
CA ALA A 346 -22.51 5.79 -8.01
C ALA A 346 -21.65 4.55 -7.71
N GLY A 347 -21.03 3.97 -8.74
CA GLY A 347 -20.08 2.86 -8.62
C GLY A 347 -18.84 3.24 -7.81
N THR A 348 -18.34 4.47 -8.00
CA THR A 348 -17.23 5.02 -7.20
C THR A 348 -17.56 5.04 -5.72
N VAL A 349 -18.71 5.65 -5.35
CA VAL A 349 -19.13 5.72 -3.95
C VAL A 349 -19.33 4.32 -3.35
N GLY A 350 -19.96 3.40 -4.10
CA GLY A 350 -20.16 2.03 -3.67
C GLY A 350 -18.84 1.28 -3.45
N LEU A 351 -17.90 1.46 -4.35
CA LEU A 351 -16.59 0.80 -4.28
C LEU A 351 -15.73 1.35 -3.15
N LEU A 352 -15.68 2.67 -2.99
CA LEU A 352 -14.95 3.32 -1.90
C LEU A 352 -15.49 2.88 -0.52
N ARG A 353 -16.80 2.76 -0.35
CA ARG A 353 -17.40 2.25 0.89
C ARG A 353 -17.05 0.80 1.19
N LEU A 354 -16.81 -0.02 0.16
CA LEU A 354 -16.37 -1.41 0.33
C LEU A 354 -14.90 -1.51 0.72
N LEU A 355 -14.09 -0.49 0.37
CA LEU A 355 -12.65 -0.51 0.54
C LEU A 355 -12.19 0.07 1.87
N VAL A 356 -12.93 1.02 2.42
CA VAL A 356 -12.59 1.62 3.71
C VAL A 356 -13.14 0.74 4.81
N PHE A 357 -12.37 -0.30 5.16
CA PHE A 357 -12.67 -1.20 6.27
C PHE A 357 -12.36 -0.58 7.65
N SER A 358 -11.57 0.48 7.72
CA SER A 358 -11.26 1.17 8.97
C SER A 358 -12.03 2.47 9.05
N GLY A 359 -12.89 2.64 10.06
CA GLY A 359 -13.65 3.86 10.31
C GLY A 359 -12.84 5.11 10.65
N SER A 360 -11.51 5.04 10.53
CA SER A 360 -10.56 6.10 10.90
C SER A 360 -10.19 7.06 9.78
N VAL A 361 -10.55 6.78 8.52
CA VAL A 361 -10.20 7.65 7.38
C VAL A 361 -11.45 8.23 6.76
N GLU A 362 -11.57 9.55 6.79
CA GLU A 362 -12.66 10.27 6.13
C GLU A 362 -12.47 10.20 4.60
N ILE A 363 -13.40 9.54 3.91
CA ILE A 363 -13.33 9.37 2.46
C ILE A 363 -13.70 10.67 1.77
N VAL A 364 -12.76 11.22 1.03
CA VAL A 364 -13.00 12.38 0.16
C VAL A 364 -13.33 11.90 -1.25
N VAL A 365 -14.60 12.07 -1.67
CA VAL A 365 -15.01 11.75 -3.04
C VAL A 365 -14.60 12.89 -3.96
N ASP A 366 -13.62 12.63 -4.80
CA ASP A 366 -13.17 13.56 -5.84
C ASP A 366 -13.37 12.97 -7.23
N ILE A 367 -14.03 13.74 -8.10
CA ILE A 367 -14.21 13.39 -9.50
C ILE A 367 -13.29 14.26 -10.34
N PRO A 368 -12.24 13.72 -10.93
CA PRO A 368 -11.30 14.50 -11.73
C PRO A 368 -11.92 14.89 -13.07
N TRP A 369 -12.71 15.99 -13.07
CA TRP A 369 -13.49 16.44 -14.23
C TRP A 369 -12.62 16.69 -15.46
N SER A 370 -11.37 17.10 -15.29
CA SER A 370 -10.42 17.26 -16.39
C SER A 370 -10.12 15.93 -17.08
N ALA A 371 -9.85 14.88 -16.31
CA ALA A 371 -9.60 13.53 -16.82
C ALA A 371 -10.88 12.91 -17.43
N VAL A 372 -12.05 13.14 -16.80
CA VAL A 372 -13.36 12.73 -17.34
C VAL A 372 -13.66 13.45 -18.66
N ALA A 373 -13.35 14.74 -18.77
CA ALA A 373 -13.51 15.49 -20.02
C ALA A 373 -12.56 14.98 -21.11
N ALA A 374 -11.32 14.65 -20.80
CA ALA A 374 -10.38 14.01 -21.71
C ALA A 374 -10.88 12.64 -22.17
N ALA A 375 -11.41 11.84 -21.25
CA ALA A 375 -12.05 10.56 -21.56
C ALA A 375 -13.22 10.73 -22.50
N LEU A 376 -14.09 11.71 -22.25
CA LEU A 376 -15.24 12.03 -23.10
C LEU A 376 -14.77 12.47 -24.50
N ALA A 377 -13.76 13.33 -24.58
CA ALA A 377 -13.21 13.79 -25.87
C ALA A 377 -12.66 12.61 -26.70
N LEU A 378 -11.87 11.74 -26.07
CA LEU A 378 -11.32 10.54 -26.74
C LEU A 378 -12.41 9.57 -27.14
N TRP A 379 -13.43 9.38 -26.30
CA TRP A 379 -14.58 8.54 -26.59
C TRP A 379 -15.40 9.09 -27.77
N ILE A 380 -15.69 10.40 -27.81
CA ILE A 380 -16.35 11.07 -28.95
C ILE A 380 -15.52 10.92 -30.22
N PHE A 381 -14.20 11.09 -30.13
CA PHE A 381 -13.28 10.89 -31.24
C PHE A 381 -13.37 9.45 -31.78
N GLY A 382 -13.33 8.44 -30.91
CA GLY A 382 -13.44 7.02 -31.29
C GLY A 382 -14.76 6.69 -31.97
N VAL A 383 -15.88 7.15 -31.40
CA VAL A 383 -17.21 7.00 -31.99
C VAL A 383 -17.29 7.70 -33.34
N GLY A 384 -16.80 8.94 -33.43
CA GLY A 384 -16.79 9.73 -34.64
C GLY A 384 -15.96 9.10 -35.76
N LEU A 385 -14.76 8.61 -35.45
CA LEU A 385 -13.87 7.92 -36.37
C LEU A 385 -14.52 6.66 -36.92
N MET A 386 -15.15 5.85 -36.11
CA MET A 386 -15.82 4.62 -36.51
C MET A 386 -17.04 4.90 -37.40
N ARG A 387 -17.80 5.98 -37.11
CA ARG A 387 -18.91 6.39 -37.98
C ARG A 387 -18.44 6.95 -39.30
N LEU A 388 -17.33 7.67 -39.34
CA LEU A 388 -16.71 8.15 -40.56
C LEU A 388 -16.23 6.97 -41.42
N LEU A 389 -15.59 5.97 -40.85
CA LEU A 389 -15.18 4.74 -41.54
C LEU A 389 -16.38 3.99 -42.11
N THR A 390 -17.45 3.84 -41.33
CA THR A 390 -18.71 3.22 -41.76
C THR A 390 -19.28 3.96 -42.99
N PHE A 391 -19.33 5.29 -42.93
CA PHE A 391 -19.81 6.11 -44.01
C PHE A 391 -18.94 5.98 -45.27
N GLN A 392 -17.60 6.08 -45.14
CA GLN A 392 -16.69 5.95 -46.29
C GLN A 392 -16.79 4.59 -46.98
N LEU A 393 -16.82 3.51 -46.20
CA LEU A 393 -16.96 2.16 -46.71
C LEU A 393 -18.32 1.96 -47.41
N ALA A 394 -19.38 2.49 -46.84
CA ALA A 394 -20.72 2.41 -47.40
C ALA A 394 -20.87 3.22 -48.68
N VAL A 395 -20.22 4.36 -48.81
CA VAL A 395 -20.23 5.17 -50.02
C VAL A 395 -19.40 4.54 -51.14
N ARG A 396 -18.30 3.85 -50.83
CA ARG A 396 -17.43 3.15 -51.78
C ARG A 396 -18.01 1.82 -52.25
N THR A 397 -18.98 1.25 -51.56
CA THR A 397 -19.61 -0.04 -51.91
C THR A 397 -20.53 0.13 -53.13
N PRO A 398 -20.42 -0.68 -54.22
CA PRO A 398 -21.27 -0.58 -55.42
C PRO A 398 -22.73 -0.90 -55.11
N MET A 399 -23.66 -0.23 -55.80
CA MET A 399 -25.11 -0.39 -55.62
C MET A 399 -25.66 -1.76 -55.98
N THR A 400 -24.93 -2.53 -56.78
CA THR A 400 -25.32 -3.86 -57.27
C THR A 400 -25.44 -4.93 -56.17
N GLY A 401 -25.24 -4.57 -54.90
CA GLY A 401 -25.49 -5.42 -53.75
C GLY A 401 -24.55 -6.64 -53.60
N ARG A 402 -23.74 -6.91 -54.57
CA ARG A 402 -22.66 -7.89 -54.42
C ARG A 402 -21.51 -7.21 -53.69
N MET A 403 -21.59 -7.13 -52.37
CA MET A 403 -20.37 -7.12 -51.60
C MET A 403 -19.47 -8.21 -52.16
N VAL A 404 -18.22 -7.87 -52.48
CA VAL A 404 -17.19 -8.84 -52.84
C VAL A 404 -17.38 -10.08 -52.01
N LEU A 405 -17.86 -11.16 -52.62
CA LEU A 405 -18.16 -12.43 -51.97
C LEU A 405 -17.02 -12.76 -51.04
N GLU A 406 -17.35 -12.94 -49.79
CA GLU A 406 -16.36 -13.44 -48.77
C GLU A 406 -15.80 -14.75 -49.36
N THR A 407 -14.63 -14.70 -49.97
CA THR A 407 -13.90 -15.89 -50.35
C THR A 407 -13.70 -16.76 -49.11
N LYS A 408 -13.67 -18.10 -49.27
CA LYS A 408 -13.44 -19.04 -48.15
C LYS A 408 -12.24 -18.63 -47.28
N GLN A 409 -11.24 -18.02 -47.88
CA GLN A 409 -10.02 -17.53 -47.23
C GLN A 409 -10.29 -16.31 -46.34
N ARG A 410 -11.13 -15.37 -46.76
CA ARG A 410 -11.53 -14.21 -45.96
C ARG A 410 -12.40 -14.62 -44.75
N ARG A 411 -13.24 -15.63 -44.90
CA ARG A 411 -14.00 -16.21 -43.77
C ARG A 411 -13.10 -16.84 -42.70
N ARG A 412 -12.01 -17.52 -43.10
CA ARG A 412 -11.03 -18.08 -42.21
C ARG A 412 -10.27 -16.97 -41.44
N VAL A 413 -9.82 -15.93 -42.13
CA VAL A 413 -9.14 -14.78 -41.53
C VAL A 413 -10.03 -14.07 -40.51
N HIS A 414 -11.30 -13.83 -40.84
CA HIS A 414 -12.22 -13.20 -39.87
C HIS A 414 -12.54 -14.08 -38.67
N LYS A 415 -12.57 -15.40 -38.79
CA LYS A 415 -12.70 -16.32 -37.66
C LYS A 415 -11.46 -16.27 -36.79
N LEU A 416 -10.28 -16.29 -37.36
CA LEU A 416 -9.01 -16.21 -36.66
C LEU A 416 -8.85 -14.88 -35.92
N GLN A 417 -9.14 -13.77 -36.57
CA GLN A 417 -9.11 -12.44 -35.97
C GLN A 417 -10.05 -12.31 -34.75
N ARG A 418 -11.25 -12.93 -34.80
CA ARG A 418 -12.18 -12.94 -33.70
C ARG A 418 -11.65 -13.78 -32.52
N VAL A 419 -11.20 -15.00 -32.77
CA VAL A 419 -10.64 -15.87 -31.75
C VAL A 419 -9.42 -15.22 -31.10
N PHE A 420 -8.58 -14.55 -31.91
CA PHE A 420 -7.40 -13.85 -31.40
C PHE A 420 -7.80 -12.64 -30.54
N ALA A 421 -8.73 -11.80 -30.98
CA ALA A 421 -9.20 -10.65 -30.19
C ALA A 421 -9.80 -11.07 -28.83
N TRP A 422 -10.42 -12.24 -28.79
CA TRP A 422 -10.98 -12.85 -27.59
C TRP A 422 -9.91 -13.41 -26.67
N GLY A 423 -9.02 -14.21 -27.22
CA GLY A 423 -7.90 -14.74 -26.50
C GLY A 423 -7.04 -13.62 -25.90
N LEU A 424 -6.87 -12.51 -26.62
CA LEU A 424 -6.18 -11.33 -26.10
C LEU A 424 -6.94 -10.69 -24.93
N SER A 425 -8.26 -10.49 -25.05
CA SER A 425 -9.07 -9.91 -23.96
C SER A 425 -9.04 -10.78 -22.71
N MET A 426 -9.15 -12.10 -22.87
CA MET A 426 -9.07 -13.04 -21.76
C MET A 426 -7.65 -13.17 -21.19
N ALA A 427 -6.62 -13.09 -22.05
CA ALA A 427 -5.23 -13.06 -21.57
C ALA A 427 -4.94 -11.84 -20.70
N LEU A 428 -5.48 -10.67 -21.06
CA LEU A 428 -5.36 -9.47 -20.23
C LEU A 428 -6.07 -9.65 -18.86
N CYS A 429 -7.24 -10.29 -18.84
CA CYS A 429 -7.91 -10.65 -17.59
C CYS A 429 -7.07 -11.64 -16.77
N LEU A 430 -6.48 -12.65 -17.41
CA LEU A 430 -5.64 -13.65 -16.76
C LEU A 430 -4.38 -12.99 -16.17
N VAL A 431 -3.70 -12.13 -16.93
CA VAL A 431 -2.52 -11.38 -16.46
C VAL A 431 -2.88 -10.48 -15.28
N ALA A 432 -3.99 -9.73 -15.38
CA ALA A 432 -4.43 -8.88 -14.28
C ALA A 432 -4.73 -9.68 -13.01
N THR A 433 -5.43 -10.80 -13.15
CA THR A 433 -5.77 -11.68 -12.01
C THR A 433 -4.52 -12.34 -11.42
N TYR A 434 -3.59 -12.79 -12.27
CA TYR A 434 -2.30 -13.32 -11.83
C TYR A 434 -1.49 -12.27 -11.06
N SER A 435 -1.35 -11.06 -11.59
CA SER A 435 -0.64 -9.99 -10.91
C SER A 435 -1.24 -9.68 -9.54
N ILE A 436 -2.57 -9.75 -9.40
CA ILE A 436 -3.23 -9.55 -8.13
C ILE A 436 -2.91 -10.70 -7.16
N LEU A 437 -3.06 -11.94 -7.61
CA LEU A 437 -2.95 -13.11 -6.74
C LEU A 437 -1.51 -13.47 -6.40
N GLU A 438 -0.57 -13.27 -7.32
CA GLU A 438 0.84 -13.65 -7.12
C GLU A 438 1.67 -12.55 -6.46
N TYR A 439 1.45 -11.29 -6.82
CA TYR A 439 2.28 -10.18 -6.34
C TYR A 439 1.60 -9.32 -5.28
N GLN A 440 0.31 -9.00 -5.46
CA GLN A 440 -0.36 -8.05 -4.58
C GLN A 440 -0.96 -8.72 -3.35
N LEU A 441 -1.66 -9.84 -3.54
CA LEU A 441 -2.34 -10.53 -2.44
C LEU A 441 -1.37 -11.06 -1.38
N PRO A 442 -0.21 -11.70 -1.72
CA PRO A 442 0.76 -12.10 -0.71
C PRO A 442 1.28 -10.91 0.12
N TRP A 443 1.53 -9.78 -0.50
CA TRP A 443 1.94 -8.56 0.21
C TRP A 443 0.85 -8.02 1.14
N VAL A 444 -0.40 -7.96 0.69
CA VAL A 444 -1.53 -7.55 1.52
C VAL A 444 -1.73 -8.53 2.67
N LEU A 445 -1.64 -9.82 2.40
CA LEU A 445 -1.72 -10.85 3.43
C LEU A 445 -0.54 -10.76 4.40
N TYR A 446 0.68 -10.59 3.90
CA TYR A 446 1.87 -10.34 4.73
C TYR A 446 1.67 -9.15 5.66
N THR A 447 1.27 -8.01 5.12
CA THR A 447 1.02 -6.79 5.90
C THR A 447 -0.15 -6.98 6.88
N TYR A 448 -1.21 -7.70 6.48
CA TYR A 448 -2.33 -8.04 7.35
C TYR A 448 -1.91 -8.98 8.47
N TYR A 449 -1.16 -10.04 8.17
CA TYR A 449 -0.69 -10.99 9.18
C TYR A 449 0.44 -10.42 10.04
N SER A 450 1.31 -9.59 9.50
CA SER A 450 2.27 -8.80 10.29
C SER A 450 1.54 -7.82 11.22
N GLY A 451 0.44 -7.24 10.76
CA GLY A 451 -0.44 -6.39 11.54
C GLY A 451 -1.34 -7.13 12.54
N GLN A 452 -1.27 -8.45 12.63
CA GLN A 452 -1.94 -9.21 13.69
C GLN A 452 -1.25 -9.03 15.06
N HIS A 453 0.06 -8.64 15.10
CA HIS A 453 0.53 -7.93 16.27
C HIS A 453 0.06 -6.49 16.08
N ALA A 454 -0.94 -6.10 16.80
CA ALA A 454 -1.46 -4.75 16.67
C ALA A 454 -0.42 -3.73 17.12
N TYR A 455 0.47 -4.11 18.05
CA TYR A 455 1.48 -3.23 18.63
C TYR A 455 2.79 -3.97 18.86
N SER A 456 3.93 -3.28 18.67
CA SER A 456 5.19 -3.63 19.29
C SER A 456 5.48 -2.63 20.39
N VAL A 457 5.78 -3.11 21.59
CA VAL A 457 6.18 -2.31 22.73
C VAL A 457 7.57 -2.75 23.14
N TYR A 458 8.52 -1.83 23.22
CA TYR A 458 9.92 -2.19 23.41
C TYR A 458 10.62 -1.23 24.38
N ARG A 459 11.65 -1.74 25.05
CA ARG A 459 12.52 -0.93 25.90
C ARG A 459 13.51 -0.17 25.00
N THR A 460 13.65 1.15 25.19
CA THR A 460 14.59 1.98 24.44
C THR A 460 15.88 2.18 25.20
N GLU A 461 17.01 1.90 24.57
CA GLU A 461 18.33 2.19 25.13
C GLU A 461 18.58 3.71 25.35
N SER A 462 17.81 4.55 24.69
CA SER A 462 17.87 6.00 24.83
C SER A 462 17.20 6.55 26.08
N SER A 463 16.53 5.71 26.88
CA SER A 463 15.98 6.14 28.17
C SER A 463 17.11 6.55 29.12
N PRO A 464 17.09 7.78 29.68
CA PRO A 464 18.10 8.20 30.69
C PRO A 464 18.15 7.26 31.89
N LEU A 465 17.02 6.67 32.30
CA LEU A 465 16.90 5.72 33.39
C LEU A 465 17.57 4.39 33.05
N PHE A 466 17.41 3.92 31.79
CA PHE A 466 18.08 2.72 31.29
C PHE A 466 19.61 2.90 31.26
N ALA A 467 20.10 4.02 30.73
CA ALA A 467 21.53 4.35 30.70
C ALA A 467 22.12 4.50 32.12
N ALA A 468 21.33 4.92 33.10
CA ALA A 468 21.72 5.01 34.49
C ALA A 468 21.67 3.67 35.25
N GLY A 469 21.14 2.60 34.61
CA GLY A 469 20.96 1.30 35.27
C GLY A 469 19.78 1.23 36.24
N GLU A 470 18.93 2.24 36.26
CA GLU A 470 17.75 2.30 37.18
C GLU A 470 16.57 1.51 36.62
N VAL A 471 16.58 1.23 35.31
CA VAL A 471 15.50 0.50 34.62
C VAL A 471 16.09 -0.75 34.00
N PRO A 472 15.45 -1.92 34.17
CA PRO A 472 15.88 -3.15 33.50
C PRO A 472 15.83 -2.96 31.96
N GLY A 473 16.76 -3.57 31.24
CA GLY A 473 16.78 -3.61 29.78
C GLY A 473 15.65 -4.43 29.17
N VAL A 474 14.88 -5.12 30.00
CA VAL A 474 13.71 -5.93 29.64
C VAL A 474 12.46 -5.40 30.33
N MET A 475 11.29 -5.69 29.75
CA MET A 475 10.03 -5.32 30.38
C MET A 475 9.74 -6.17 31.62
N THR A 476 9.28 -5.51 32.68
CA THR A 476 8.91 -6.15 33.94
C THR A 476 7.58 -6.92 33.79
N ALA A 477 7.35 -7.86 34.70
CA ALA A 477 6.07 -8.58 34.76
C ALA A 477 4.89 -7.64 35.00
N GLU A 478 5.07 -6.58 35.81
CA GLU A 478 4.05 -5.57 36.11
C GLU A 478 3.67 -4.78 34.81
N GLU A 479 4.66 -4.31 34.04
CA GLU A 479 4.43 -3.60 32.78
C GLU A 479 3.72 -4.49 31.77
N THR A 480 4.10 -5.75 31.69
CA THR A 480 3.52 -6.75 30.82
C THR A 480 2.05 -7.04 31.19
N GLU A 481 1.76 -7.21 32.48
CA GLU A 481 0.42 -7.47 32.99
C GLU A 481 -0.51 -6.29 32.72
N LEU A 482 -0.06 -5.06 32.99
CA LEU A 482 -0.82 -3.84 32.68
C LEU A 482 -1.14 -3.68 31.18
N LEU A 483 -0.22 -4.04 30.30
CA LEU A 483 -0.45 -4.03 28.84
C LEU A 483 -1.51 -5.06 28.42
N LEU A 484 -1.53 -6.22 29.06
CA LEU A 484 -2.53 -7.28 28.80
C LEU A 484 -3.92 -6.96 29.36
N GLU A 485 -4.01 -6.13 30.41
CA GLU A 485 -5.29 -5.68 31.00
C GLU A 485 -6.03 -4.67 30.12
N ILE A 486 -5.36 -4.10 29.10
CA ILE A 486 -5.97 -3.11 28.20
C ILE A 486 -7.11 -3.77 27.41
N PRO A 487 -8.34 -3.21 27.45
CA PRO A 487 -9.46 -3.73 26.66
C PRO A 487 -9.14 -3.76 25.18
N GLY A 488 -9.33 -4.93 24.55
CA GLY A 488 -9.02 -5.16 23.14
C GLY A 488 -7.67 -5.82 22.91
N VAL A 489 -6.77 -5.88 23.87
CA VAL A 489 -5.55 -6.72 23.81
C VAL A 489 -5.93 -8.16 24.17
N THR A 490 -5.55 -9.11 23.31
CA THR A 490 -5.95 -10.52 23.43
C THR A 490 -4.81 -11.45 23.79
N GLY A 491 -3.57 -11.02 23.68
CA GLY A 491 -2.38 -11.81 23.98
C GLY A 491 -1.10 -11.10 23.67
N GLN A 492 0.01 -11.77 23.94
CA GLN A 492 1.35 -11.24 23.71
C GLN A 492 2.32 -12.31 23.23
N MET A 493 3.43 -11.86 22.64
CA MET A 493 4.61 -12.67 22.35
C MET A 493 5.84 -11.83 22.64
N GLY A 494 6.66 -12.27 23.61
CA GLY A 494 7.88 -11.58 23.97
C GLY A 494 9.07 -12.08 23.16
N ILE A 495 9.95 -11.15 22.76
CA ILE A 495 11.17 -11.45 22.01
C ILE A 495 12.31 -10.55 22.51
N THR A 496 13.50 -11.13 22.57
CA THR A 496 14.76 -10.39 22.70
C THR A 496 15.73 -10.91 21.65
N CYS A 497 16.41 -10.03 20.94
CA CYS A 497 17.37 -10.39 19.90
C CYS A 497 18.80 -10.05 20.35
N LEU A 498 19.67 -11.07 20.28
CA LEU A 498 21.09 -10.94 20.60
C LEU A 498 21.93 -11.35 19.39
N SER A 499 22.88 -10.51 19.00
CA SER A 499 23.83 -10.88 17.94
C SER A 499 24.86 -11.87 18.49
N CYS A 500 25.18 -12.91 17.73
CA CYS A 500 26.18 -13.89 18.11
C CYS A 500 27.01 -14.32 16.89
N ARG A 501 28.11 -15.03 17.16
CA ARG A 501 28.77 -15.89 16.18
C ARG A 501 28.51 -17.34 16.52
N LEU A 502 28.14 -18.09 15.50
CA LEU A 502 27.83 -19.51 15.61
C LEU A 502 28.99 -20.33 15.02
N ARG A 503 29.42 -21.38 15.74
CA ARG A 503 30.43 -22.32 15.30
C ARG A 503 30.07 -23.73 15.77
N GLY A 504 30.40 -24.77 14.98
CA GLY A 504 30.23 -26.17 15.35
C GLY A 504 31.18 -27.07 14.59
N GLU A 505 31.16 -28.38 14.92
CA GLU A 505 31.94 -29.38 14.16
C GLU A 505 31.49 -29.48 12.69
N THR A 506 30.20 -29.26 12.48
CA THR A 506 29.53 -29.36 11.18
C THR A 506 29.19 -28.01 10.57
N VAL A 507 29.35 -26.90 11.30
CA VAL A 507 28.99 -25.56 10.91
C VAL A 507 30.20 -24.64 10.98
N GLU A 508 30.57 -24.00 9.87
CA GLU A 508 31.65 -23.00 9.84
C GLU A 508 31.24 -21.76 10.65
N GLU A 509 32.24 -21.05 11.17
CA GLU A 509 32.01 -19.84 11.96
C GLU A 509 31.34 -18.76 11.11
N GLN A 510 30.15 -18.29 11.56
CA GLN A 510 29.39 -17.25 10.88
C GLN A 510 28.57 -16.44 11.87
N ASP A 511 28.16 -15.24 11.44
CA ASP A 511 27.29 -14.38 12.20
C ASP A 511 25.87 -14.98 12.20
N ALA A 512 25.19 -14.90 13.35
CA ALA A 512 23.84 -15.38 13.56
C ALA A 512 23.13 -14.54 14.62
N GLN A 513 21.82 -14.68 14.68
CA GLN A 513 20.98 -14.02 15.70
C GLN A 513 20.44 -15.06 16.68
N VAL A 514 20.50 -14.74 17.97
CA VAL A 514 19.88 -15.51 19.06
C VAL A 514 18.59 -14.79 19.45
N TYR A 515 17.46 -15.47 19.28
CA TYR A 515 16.15 -14.99 19.70
C TYR A 515 15.73 -15.67 20.99
N VAL A 516 15.56 -14.86 22.05
CA VAL A 516 15.03 -15.33 23.32
C VAL A 516 13.51 -15.30 23.23
N VAL A 517 12.87 -16.48 23.25
CA VAL A 517 11.42 -16.62 23.07
C VAL A 517 10.83 -17.64 24.04
N ASP A 518 9.59 -17.41 24.47
CA ASP A 518 8.81 -18.42 25.19
C ASP A 518 8.12 -19.36 24.19
N ALA A 519 8.42 -20.66 24.28
CA ALA A 519 7.90 -21.64 23.35
C ALA A 519 6.36 -21.75 23.40
N ALA A 520 5.72 -21.49 24.55
CA ALA A 520 4.26 -21.58 24.66
C ALA A 520 3.59 -20.41 23.94
N GLN A 521 4.06 -19.19 24.18
CA GLN A 521 3.59 -17.98 23.48
C GLN A 521 3.81 -18.08 21.98
N TRP A 522 4.98 -18.59 21.59
CA TRP A 522 5.31 -18.80 20.18
C TRP A 522 4.37 -19.80 19.50
N MET A 523 4.16 -20.98 20.11
CA MET A 523 3.30 -22.03 19.54
C MET A 523 1.83 -21.63 19.52
N GLU A 524 1.34 -20.93 20.52
CA GLU A 524 -0.02 -20.40 20.54
C GLU A 524 -0.30 -19.49 19.35
N ARG A 525 0.70 -18.69 18.98
CA ARG A 525 0.57 -17.72 17.91
C ARG A 525 0.90 -18.30 16.52
N ASN A 526 2.07 -18.94 16.39
CA ASN A 526 2.64 -19.34 15.10
C ASN A 526 2.45 -20.85 14.81
N GLY A 527 1.79 -21.59 15.70
CA GLY A 527 1.74 -23.03 15.64
C GLY A 527 3.06 -23.69 16.08
N ALA A 528 3.18 -24.99 15.83
CA ALA A 528 4.32 -25.79 16.28
C ALA A 528 5.51 -25.92 15.29
N PRO A 529 5.59 -25.30 14.11
CA PRO A 529 6.53 -25.71 13.07
C PRO A 529 8.01 -25.67 13.50
N PHE A 530 8.39 -24.78 14.43
CA PHE A 530 9.77 -24.71 14.93
C PHE A 530 10.04 -25.56 16.16
N PHE A 531 9.02 -25.94 16.90
CA PHE A 531 9.12 -26.71 18.13
C PHE A 531 8.65 -28.17 17.98
N ASP A 532 8.38 -28.61 16.76
CA ASP A 532 7.90 -29.95 16.51
C ASP A 532 9.00 -30.97 16.85
N GLY A 533 8.67 -31.93 17.74
CA GLY A 533 9.61 -32.93 18.24
C GLY A 533 10.63 -32.48 19.30
N VAL A 534 10.57 -31.17 19.73
CA VAL A 534 11.45 -30.62 20.76
C VAL A 534 10.94 -31.01 22.15
N ASP A 535 11.86 -31.42 23.07
CA ASP A 535 11.53 -31.50 24.50
C ASP A 535 11.37 -30.10 25.08
N LEU A 536 10.09 -29.66 25.19
CA LEU A 536 9.74 -28.33 25.65
C LEU A 536 10.17 -28.03 27.09
N ASP A 537 10.23 -29.05 27.93
CA ASP A 537 10.67 -28.87 29.30
C ASP A 537 12.18 -28.69 29.39
N ALA A 538 12.94 -29.41 28.57
CA ALA A 538 14.39 -29.20 28.45
C ALA A 538 14.71 -27.84 27.81
N TYR A 539 13.92 -27.42 26.78
CA TYR A 539 14.01 -26.09 26.19
C TYR A 539 13.76 -24.99 27.24
N ARG A 540 12.67 -25.07 27.99
CA ARG A 540 12.34 -24.10 29.06
C ARG A 540 13.43 -23.99 30.13
N ARG A 541 14.06 -25.13 30.47
CA ARG A 541 15.19 -25.11 31.39
C ARG A 541 16.47 -24.59 30.76
N GLY A 542 16.48 -24.27 29.47
CA GLY A 542 17.65 -23.77 28.76
C GLY A 542 18.70 -24.83 28.42
N GLU A 543 18.33 -26.12 28.39
CA GLU A 543 19.20 -27.22 28.06
C GLU A 543 19.34 -27.45 26.55
N LEU A 544 18.33 -27.00 25.80
CA LEU A 544 18.23 -27.12 24.33
C LEU A 544 17.96 -25.77 23.67
N ALA A 545 18.42 -25.64 22.43
CA ALA A 545 18.05 -24.54 21.52
C ALA A 545 17.43 -25.10 20.24
N VAL A 546 16.68 -24.28 19.51
CA VAL A 546 16.21 -24.63 18.16
C VAL A 546 16.99 -23.82 17.16
N LEU A 547 17.56 -24.49 16.16
CA LEU A 547 18.26 -23.86 15.05
C LEU A 547 17.28 -23.66 13.91
N VAL A 548 17.13 -22.42 13.45
CA VAL A 548 16.28 -22.07 12.30
C VAL A 548 17.16 -21.72 11.12
N VAL A 549 16.89 -22.31 9.97
CA VAL A 549 17.67 -22.17 8.75
C VAL A 549 16.82 -21.45 7.70
N ALA A 550 17.37 -20.38 7.11
CA ALA A 550 16.72 -19.69 6.00
C ALA A 550 16.80 -20.54 4.70
N VAL A 551 15.65 -20.81 4.09
CA VAL A 551 15.55 -21.57 2.85
C VAL A 551 14.74 -20.83 1.80
N GLN A 552 15.04 -21.08 0.53
CA GLN A 552 14.22 -20.60 -0.60
C GLN A 552 12.99 -21.49 -0.80
N GLN A 553 12.11 -21.11 -1.74
CA GLN A 553 10.91 -21.88 -2.07
C GLN A 553 11.18 -23.30 -2.57
N ASP A 554 12.36 -23.58 -3.10
CA ASP A 554 12.79 -24.90 -3.54
C ASP A 554 13.44 -25.74 -2.43
N GLY A 555 13.52 -25.21 -1.20
CA GLY A 555 14.15 -25.84 -0.05
C GLY A 555 15.68 -25.66 0.00
N THR A 556 16.28 -24.89 -0.89
CA THR A 556 17.72 -24.60 -0.88
C THR A 556 18.02 -23.56 0.17
N ALA A 557 18.96 -23.85 1.07
CA ALA A 557 19.46 -22.87 2.03
C ALA A 557 20.33 -21.82 1.32
N TYR A 558 20.24 -20.58 1.76
CA TYR A 558 20.99 -19.47 1.18
C TYR A 558 21.53 -18.53 2.24
N PHE A 559 22.60 -17.86 1.87
CA PHE A 559 23.25 -16.86 2.68
C PHE A 559 23.39 -15.59 1.84
N THR A 560 23.02 -14.46 2.39
CA THR A 560 23.09 -13.17 1.70
C THR A 560 24.13 -12.29 2.39
N THR A 561 25.16 -11.92 1.65
CA THR A 561 26.20 -10.99 2.12
C THR A 561 25.92 -9.61 1.58
N GLU A 562 25.90 -8.62 2.46
CA GLU A 562 25.87 -7.22 2.07
C GLU A 562 27.28 -6.76 1.71
N ILE A 563 27.45 -6.28 0.49
CA ILE A 563 28.71 -5.73 -0.01
C ILE A 563 28.55 -4.21 -0.10
N GLN A 564 29.40 -3.50 0.66
CA GLN A 564 29.42 -2.04 0.63
C GLN A 564 30.57 -1.57 -0.28
N GLU A 565 30.23 -0.97 -1.40
CA GLU A 565 31.19 -0.39 -2.32
C GLU A 565 31.00 1.13 -2.44
N LYS A 566 32.08 1.87 -2.62
CA LYS A 566 31.98 3.29 -2.95
C LYS A 566 31.98 3.46 -4.46
N ASN A 567 30.96 4.13 -4.99
CA ASN A 567 30.91 4.50 -6.41
C ASN A 567 31.99 5.58 -6.76
N ALA A 568 32.14 5.90 -8.03
CA ALA A 568 33.10 6.89 -8.50
C ALA A 568 32.83 8.32 -7.95
N GLU A 569 31.65 8.57 -7.41
CA GLU A 569 31.19 9.84 -6.83
C GLU A 569 31.40 9.86 -5.31
N GLY A 570 31.91 8.75 -4.71
CA GLY A 570 32.18 8.62 -3.28
C GLY A 570 30.99 8.22 -2.42
N GLU A 571 29.85 7.93 -3.03
CA GLU A 571 28.65 7.44 -2.35
C GLU A 571 28.77 5.94 -2.07
N THR A 572 28.32 5.51 -0.89
CA THR A 572 28.26 4.09 -0.53
C THR A 572 27.10 3.43 -1.25
N VAL A 573 27.38 2.47 -2.12
CA VAL A 573 26.39 1.63 -2.80
C VAL A 573 26.38 0.29 -2.10
N TYR A 574 25.19 -0.19 -1.75
CA TYR A 574 24.96 -1.50 -1.16
C TYR A 574 24.57 -2.47 -2.26
N SER A 575 25.28 -3.58 -2.35
CA SER A 575 24.90 -4.71 -3.18
C SER A 575 24.78 -5.96 -2.32
N TYR A 576 23.94 -6.90 -2.73
CA TYR A 576 23.70 -8.13 -1.98
C TYR A 576 24.08 -9.32 -2.85
N GLU A 577 24.98 -10.15 -2.37
CA GLU A 577 25.38 -11.39 -3.02
C GLU A 577 24.76 -12.56 -2.26
N THR A 578 23.96 -13.37 -2.96
CA THR A 578 23.31 -14.54 -2.37
C THR A 578 24.02 -15.80 -2.87
N THR A 579 24.53 -16.60 -1.93
CA THR A 579 25.22 -17.86 -2.21
C THR A 579 24.44 -19.03 -1.62
N GLU A 580 24.44 -20.17 -2.34
CA GLU A 580 23.87 -21.41 -1.82
C GLU A 580 24.74 -21.94 -0.67
N ALA A 581 24.09 -22.40 0.39
CA ALA A 581 24.75 -22.95 1.56
C ALA A 581 24.29 -24.39 1.81
N GLU A 582 25.19 -25.26 2.19
CA GLU A 582 24.86 -26.63 2.60
C GLU A 582 24.58 -26.66 4.09
N VAL A 583 23.38 -27.07 4.47
CA VAL A 583 22.97 -27.20 5.88
C VAL A 583 23.44 -28.55 6.38
N THR A 584 24.44 -28.53 7.27
CA THR A 584 25.06 -29.74 7.82
C THR A 584 24.67 -30.00 9.29
N ALA A 585 24.03 -28.99 9.94
CA ALA A 585 23.61 -29.10 11.33
C ALA A 585 22.44 -30.09 11.51
N ALA A 586 22.48 -30.86 12.57
CA ALA A 586 21.43 -31.82 12.93
C ALA A 586 21.01 -31.70 14.41
N ALA A 587 19.84 -32.23 14.73
CA ALA A 587 19.38 -32.35 16.11
C ALA A 587 20.34 -33.26 16.91
N GLY A 588 20.76 -32.79 18.07
CA GLY A 588 21.76 -33.45 18.92
C GLY A 588 23.19 -32.88 18.80
N ASP A 589 23.44 -32.06 17.78
CA ASP A 589 24.74 -31.40 17.64
C ASP A 589 24.95 -30.37 18.75
N THR A 590 26.22 -30.14 19.11
CA THR A 590 26.59 -29.08 20.02
C THR A 590 27.27 -27.96 19.25
N LEU A 591 26.66 -26.79 19.31
CA LEU A 591 27.16 -25.54 18.69
C LEU A 591 27.75 -24.63 19.78
N GLU A 592 28.77 -23.88 19.43
CA GLU A 592 29.32 -22.82 20.27
C GLU A 592 28.73 -21.49 19.88
N LEU A 593 28.00 -20.84 20.79
CA LEU A 593 27.46 -19.48 20.63
C LEU A 593 28.42 -18.50 21.28
N ALA A 594 29.00 -17.62 20.47
CA ALA A 594 29.85 -16.53 20.94
C ALA A 594 29.02 -15.27 21.16
N LEU A 595 28.66 -14.98 22.43
CA LEU A 595 27.85 -13.83 22.82
C LEU A 595 28.73 -12.75 23.47
N ALA A 596 28.48 -11.48 23.13
CA ALA A 596 29.12 -10.35 23.74
C ALA A 596 28.53 -10.08 25.13
N ALA A 597 29.37 -10.02 26.17
CA ALA A 597 29.00 -9.69 27.54
C ALA A 597 29.90 -8.58 28.09
N VAL A 598 29.41 -7.85 29.08
CA VAL A 598 30.18 -6.87 29.85
C VAL A 598 30.27 -7.40 31.28
N LEU A 599 31.46 -7.83 31.66
CA LEU A 599 31.70 -8.41 32.97
C LEU A 599 32.07 -7.33 34.00
N ARG A 600 31.52 -7.46 35.20
CA ARG A 600 31.89 -6.63 36.32
C ARG A 600 33.04 -7.31 37.05
N GLU A 601 34.20 -6.65 37.12
CA GLU A 601 35.35 -7.08 37.88
C GLU A 601 35.64 -6.15 39.03
N GLU A 602 35.87 -6.71 40.25
CA GLU A 602 36.36 -5.96 41.39
C GLU A 602 37.88 -5.90 41.28
N ALA A 603 38.45 -4.70 40.95
CA ALA A 603 39.86 -4.46 40.94
C ALA A 603 40.28 -3.65 42.19
N ASP A 604 41.56 -3.78 42.65
CA ASP A 604 42.11 -3.03 43.75
C ASP A 604 41.98 -1.50 43.46
N GLY A 605 40.89 -0.91 43.94
CA GLY A 605 40.65 0.53 43.82
C GLY A 605 39.36 0.96 43.16
N GLY A 606 38.46 0.02 42.77
CA GLY A 606 37.15 0.32 42.21
C GLY A 606 36.57 -0.79 41.33
N GLU A 607 35.32 -0.65 40.96
CA GLU A 607 34.64 -1.52 40.03
C GLU A 607 35.01 -1.16 38.59
N SER A 608 35.38 -2.17 37.79
CA SER A 608 35.60 -2.01 36.34
C SER A 608 34.66 -2.91 35.54
N MET A 609 34.20 -2.41 34.39
CA MET A 609 33.41 -3.14 33.43
C MET A 609 34.28 -3.53 32.24
N GLN A 610 34.35 -4.83 31.93
CA GLN A 610 35.15 -5.31 30.80
C GLN A 610 34.27 -6.04 29.78
N ALA A 611 34.38 -5.64 28.51
CA ALA A 611 33.74 -6.35 27.42
C ALA A 611 34.46 -7.66 27.14
N GLN A 612 33.75 -8.76 27.10
CA GLN A 612 34.26 -10.10 26.83
C GLN A 612 33.29 -10.86 25.94
N THR A 613 33.82 -11.73 25.06
CA THR A 613 32.99 -12.66 24.27
C THR A 613 32.93 -14.00 25.03
N LEU A 614 31.74 -14.43 25.39
CA LEU A 614 31.46 -15.70 26.03
C LEU A 614 31.24 -16.80 25.00
N GLN A 615 31.97 -17.92 25.14
CA GLN A 615 31.74 -19.12 24.30
C GLN A 615 30.79 -20.07 25.07
N ILE A 616 29.59 -20.28 24.57
CA ILE A 616 28.56 -21.03 25.29
C ILE A 616 28.20 -22.28 24.48
N PRO A 617 28.56 -23.49 24.98
CA PRO A 617 28.17 -24.71 24.31
C PRO A 617 26.64 -24.91 24.40
N THR A 618 26.01 -25.10 23.27
CA THR A 618 24.56 -25.13 23.12
C THR A 618 24.15 -26.37 22.33
N VAL A 619 23.27 -27.19 22.90
CA VAL A 619 22.76 -28.40 22.24
C VAL A 619 21.57 -28.05 21.36
N VAL A 620 21.60 -28.50 20.12
CA VAL A 620 20.51 -28.29 19.15
C VAL A 620 19.42 -29.34 19.41
N GLY A 621 18.24 -28.93 19.83
CA GLY A 621 17.08 -29.81 20.04
C GLY A 621 16.35 -30.14 18.75
N ALA A 622 16.29 -29.18 17.81
CA ALA A 622 15.73 -29.35 16.48
C ALA A 622 16.37 -28.37 15.49
N VAL A 623 16.33 -28.74 14.22
CA VAL A 623 16.64 -27.86 13.08
C VAL A 623 15.34 -27.66 12.32
N ALA A 624 14.93 -26.39 12.19
CA ALA A 624 13.71 -26.00 11.50
C ALA A 624 14.03 -25.11 10.29
N GLU A 625 13.22 -25.22 9.25
CA GLU A 625 13.37 -24.41 8.05
C GLU A 625 12.47 -23.17 8.10
N TYR A 626 13.01 -22.05 7.69
CA TYR A 626 12.30 -20.79 7.55
C TYR A 626 12.32 -20.35 6.08
N GLY A 627 11.19 -20.47 5.39
CA GLY A 627 11.04 -19.99 4.04
C GLY A 627 10.71 -18.50 4.03
N TYR A 628 11.62 -17.66 3.53
CA TYR A 628 11.37 -16.23 3.41
C TYR A 628 10.17 -15.96 2.50
N GLY A 629 9.17 -15.22 3.01
CA GLY A 629 7.94 -14.91 2.28
C GLY A 629 6.91 -16.04 2.17
N SER A 630 7.10 -17.17 2.87
CA SER A 630 6.07 -18.23 2.95
C SER A 630 4.92 -17.81 3.88
N GLU A 631 3.69 -18.26 3.56
CA GLU A 631 2.48 -17.94 4.36
C GLU A 631 2.58 -18.42 5.82
N GLN A 632 3.43 -19.42 6.10
CA GLN A 632 3.60 -20.01 7.42
C GLN A 632 4.49 -19.18 8.36
N ASN A 633 5.22 -18.21 7.83
CA ASN A 633 6.28 -17.49 8.54
C ASN A 633 6.05 -15.99 8.61
N PHE A 634 4.82 -15.54 8.46
CA PHE A 634 4.49 -14.12 8.53
C PHE A 634 4.69 -13.56 9.95
N GLY A 635 5.37 -12.42 10.02
CA GLY A 635 5.56 -11.68 11.27
C GLY A 635 6.64 -12.23 12.19
N LEU A 636 7.54 -13.07 11.69
CA LEU A 636 8.72 -13.49 12.42
C LEU A 636 9.85 -12.47 12.26
N PRO A 637 10.59 -12.17 13.34
CA PRO A 637 11.62 -11.14 13.33
C PRO A 637 12.94 -11.59 12.68
N PHE A 638 12.96 -12.73 12.00
CA PHE A 638 14.19 -13.27 11.43
C PHE A 638 14.72 -12.36 10.33
N GLY A 639 15.99 -12.01 10.43
CA GLY A 639 16.69 -11.24 9.41
C GLY A 639 16.73 -11.97 8.08
N ALA A 640 16.53 -11.24 6.99
CA ALA A 640 16.62 -11.79 5.64
C ALA A 640 18.05 -12.22 5.24
N ASN A 641 19.04 -11.77 6.01
CA ASN A 641 20.46 -11.92 5.68
C ASN A 641 21.14 -13.04 6.44
N ASP A 642 20.54 -13.56 7.52
CA ASP A 642 21.17 -14.56 8.38
C ASP A 642 20.76 -15.97 7.93
N LEU A 643 21.73 -16.81 7.58
CA LEU A 643 21.51 -18.22 7.25
C LEU A 643 20.91 -18.96 8.45
N TYR A 644 21.44 -18.67 9.65
CA TYR A 644 21.04 -19.33 10.90
C TYR A 644 20.48 -18.33 11.90
N SER A 645 19.37 -18.68 12.50
CA SER A 645 18.81 -18.05 13.69
C SER A 645 18.66 -19.10 14.80
N VAL A 646 18.99 -18.74 16.04
CA VAL A 646 18.96 -19.65 17.17
C VAL A 646 17.85 -19.23 18.13
N LEU A 647 16.86 -20.08 18.35
CA LEU A 647 15.82 -19.84 19.35
C LEU A 647 16.25 -20.43 20.69
N VAL A 648 16.24 -19.62 21.72
CA VAL A 648 16.56 -20.02 23.10
C VAL A 648 15.45 -19.54 24.06
N SER A 649 15.31 -20.23 25.18
CA SER A 649 14.34 -19.83 26.21
C SER A 649 14.93 -18.76 27.15
N PRO A 650 14.08 -18.01 27.87
CA PRO A 650 14.55 -17.18 29.01
C PRO A 650 15.37 -17.98 30.03
N GLY A 651 15.04 -19.28 30.24
CA GLY A 651 15.82 -20.19 31.10
C GLY A 651 17.24 -20.42 30.59
N TYR A 652 17.48 -20.39 29.28
CA TYR A 652 18.83 -20.44 28.74
C TYR A 652 19.67 -19.22 29.14
N ILE A 653 19.12 -18.04 28.97
CA ILE A 653 19.77 -16.79 29.36
C ILE A 653 20.03 -16.76 30.86
N GLN A 654 19.07 -17.17 31.69
CA GLN A 654 19.22 -17.26 33.13
C GLN A 654 20.40 -18.16 33.51
N ARG A 655 20.51 -19.34 32.91
CA ARG A 655 21.64 -20.25 33.14
C ARG A 655 22.99 -19.60 32.81
N VAL A 656 23.06 -18.84 31.73
CA VAL A 656 24.29 -18.12 31.35
C VAL A 656 24.61 -17.04 32.40
N LEU A 657 23.62 -16.23 32.76
CA LEU A 657 23.78 -15.16 33.75
C LEU A 657 24.18 -15.68 35.14
N ASP A 658 23.68 -16.84 35.57
CA ASP A 658 24.03 -17.50 36.80
C ASP A 658 25.54 -17.89 36.90
N THR A 659 26.22 -17.96 35.73
CA THR A 659 27.67 -18.21 35.69
C THR A 659 28.49 -16.94 35.77
N LEU A 660 27.89 -15.77 35.63
CA LEU A 660 28.57 -14.46 35.57
C LEU A 660 28.58 -13.79 36.95
N PRO A 661 29.57 -12.91 37.23
CA PRO A 661 29.57 -12.07 38.42
C PRO A 661 28.31 -11.20 38.47
N GLU A 662 27.78 -10.97 39.68
CA GLU A 662 26.62 -10.12 39.90
C GLU A 662 26.84 -8.70 39.36
N GLY A 663 25.86 -8.19 38.59
CA GLY A 663 25.95 -6.90 37.93
C GLY A 663 26.68 -6.94 36.58
N SER A 664 27.08 -8.13 36.07
CA SER A 664 27.53 -8.30 34.69
C SER A 664 26.34 -8.25 33.74
N GLN A 665 26.58 -7.84 32.48
CA GLN A 665 25.55 -7.61 31.49
C GLN A 665 25.70 -8.56 30.30
N LEU A 666 24.58 -9.11 29.81
CA LEU A 666 24.49 -9.91 28.58
C LEU A 666 23.33 -9.33 27.73
N GLY A 667 23.65 -8.48 26.76
CA GLY A 667 22.63 -7.73 26.02
C GLY A 667 21.81 -6.89 27.01
N PRO A 668 20.46 -6.94 26.95
CA PRO A 668 19.59 -6.18 27.86
C PRO A 668 19.45 -6.81 29.26
N TYR A 669 20.04 -7.99 29.51
CA TYR A 669 19.94 -8.74 30.75
C TYR A 669 21.10 -8.46 31.69
N TRP A 670 20.82 -8.46 32.99
CA TRP A 670 21.80 -8.28 34.05
C TRP A 670 21.87 -9.52 34.92
N ALA A 671 23.08 -9.91 35.30
CA ALA A 671 23.27 -11.00 36.28
C ALA A 671 22.70 -10.60 37.65
N GLY A 672 21.77 -11.41 38.16
CA GLY A 672 20.96 -11.09 39.34
C GLY A 672 19.75 -10.18 39.07
N GLY A 673 19.49 -9.78 37.81
CA GLY A 673 18.37 -8.94 37.40
C GLY A 673 17.10 -9.73 37.07
N LEU A 674 16.08 -8.99 36.64
CA LEU A 674 14.80 -9.57 36.21
C LEU A 674 14.92 -10.21 34.83
N MET A 675 14.21 -11.32 34.63
CA MET A 675 14.03 -11.93 33.34
C MET A 675 12.76 -11.39 32.68
N GLY A 676 12.82 -11.15 31.38
CA GLY A 676 11.71 -10.64 30.59
C GLY A 676 12.11 -10.56 29.11
N PHE A 677 11.43 -9.72 28.37
CA PHE A 677 11.70 -9.50 26.96
C PHE A 677 11.97 -8.01 26.72
N GLU A 678 12.87 -7.75 25.78
CA GLU A 678 13.17 -6.39 25.32
C GLU A 678 12.00 -5.80 24.52
N GLU A 679 11.33 -6.65 23.71
CA GLU A 679 10.20 -6.30 22.88
C GLU A 679 9.03 -7.24 23.13
N LEU A 680 7.82 -6.67 23.23
CA LEU A 680 6.55 -7.39 23.28
C LEU A 680 5.72 -7.07 22.06
N TYR A 681 5.31 -8.08 21.34
CA TYR A 681 4.26 -8.01 20.33
C TYR A 681 2.91 -8.25 21.00
N LEU A 682 2.04 -7.25 20.97
CA LEU A 682 0.69 -7.35 21.52
C LEU A 682 -0.30 -7.62 20.39
N PHE A 683 -1.24 -8.52 20.66
CA PHE A 683 -2.31 -8.88 19.74
C PHE A 683 -3.60 -8.19 20.16
N ALA A 684 -4.38 -7.69 19.18
CA ALA A 684 -5.67 -7.05 19.43
C ALA A 684 -6.80 -7.84 18.78
N ASP A 685 -7.99 -7.74 19.39
CA ASP A 685 -9.21 -8.28 18.81
C ASP A 685 -9.56 -7.48 17.53
N ALA A 686 -9.89 -8.18 16.46
CA ALA A 686 -10.31 -7.57 15.19
C ALA A 686 -11.57 -6.67 15.31
N ASN A 687 -12.36 -6.85 16.37
CA ASN A 687 -13.56 -6.07 16.67
C ASN A 687 -13.33 -4.98 17.76
N ALA A 688 -12.10 -4.82 18.26
CA ALA A 688 -11.79 -3.78 19.24
C ALA A 688 -12.01 -2.37 18.65
N GLU A 689 -12.43 -1.42 19.50
CA GLU A 689 -12.39 -0.01 19.14
C GLU A 689 -10.93 0.43 19.11
N TYR A 690 -10.31 0.33 17.94
CA TYR A 690 -8.89 0.56 17.76
C TYR A 690 -8.39 1.88 18.32
N LEU A 691 -9.14 2.98 18.17
CA LEU A 691 -8.75 4.28 18.71
C LEU A 691 -8.57 4.23 20.24
N PHE A 692 -9.47 3.56 20.94
CA PHE A 692 -9.36 3.40 22.38
C PHE A 692 -8.14 2.54 22.76
N THR A 693 -7.97 1.41 22.08
CA THR A 693 -6.87 0.47 22.36
C THR A 693 -5.53 1.09 21.99
N ASP A 694 -5.43 1.76 20.84
CA ASP A 694 -4.22 2.46 20.38
C ASP A 694 -3.77 3.52 21.41
N ASN A 695 -4.71 4.37 21.85
CA ASN A 695 -4.44 5.40 22.84
C ASN A 695 -4.04 4.79 24.18
N ALA A 696 -4.73 3.76 24.66
CA ALA A 696 -4.44 3.12 25.93
C ALA A 696 -3.05 2.47 25.96
N VAL A 697 -2.68 1.75 24.87
CA VAL A 697 -1.33 1.15 24.75
C VAL A 697 -0.27 2.25 24.66
N ALA A 698 -0.49 3.29 23.86
CA ALA A 698 0.44 4.40 23.72
C ALA A 698 0.64 5.13 25.04
N GLN A 699 -0.42 5.41 25.78
CA GLN A 699 -0.38 6.07 27.08
C GLN A 699 0.41 5.25 28.11
N LEU A 700 0.13 3.94 28.18
CA LEU A 700 0.83 3.06 29.11
C LEU A 700 2.31 2.93 28.75
N ALA A 701 2.62 2.74 27.47
CA ALA A 701 3.99 2.67 26.98
C ALA A 701 4.78 3.95 27.36
N ARG A 702 4.20 5.12 27.17
CA ARG A 702 4.83 6.39 27.55
C ARG A 702 5.00 6.55 29.05
N ARG A 703 4.02 6.15 29.85
CA ARG A 703 4.12 6.20 31.32
C ARG A 703 5.32 5.42 31.85
N TYR A 704 5.63 4.29 31.23
CA TYR A 704 6.78 3.46 31.57
C TYR A 704 8.02 3.74 30.70
N GLN A 705 7.99 4.80 29.88
CA GLN A 705 9.07 5.21 28.99
C GLN A 705 9.49 4.09 28.03
N LEU A 706 8.50 3.38 27.49
CA LEU A 706 8.65 2.35 26.48
C LEU A 706 8.46 2.96 25.09
N GLY A 707 9.20 2.48 24.11
CA GLY A 707 8.92 2.74 22.71
C GLY A 707 7.69 1.96 22.25
N ILE A 708 6.94 2.50 21.30
CA ILE A 708 5.77 1.86 20.73
C ILE A 708 5.77 1.93 19.21
N GLY A 709 5.48 0.82 18.58
CA GLY A 709 5.14 0.73 17.17
C GLY A 709 3.68 0.31 17.01
N ILE A 710 2.87 1.12 16.36
CA ILE A 710 1.48 0.78 16.01
C ILE A 710 1.48 0.30 14.57
N PHE A 711 1.39 -1.02 14.35
CA PHE A 711 1.52 -1.61 13.02
C PHE A 711 0.47 -1.09 12.05
N ARG A 712 -0.74 -0.84 12.52
CA ARG A 712 -1.80 -0.28 11.68
C ARG A 712 -1.43 1.08 11.09
N THR A 713 -0.81 1.95 11.88
CA THR A 713 -0.38 3.28 11.43
C THR A 713 0.86 3.21 10.55
N MET A 714 1.82 2.36 10.87
CA MET A 714 3.05 2.18 10.11
C MET A 714 2.78 1.67 8.69
N TYR A 715 1.85 0.72 8.56
CA TYR A 715 1.54 0.08 7.27
C TYR A 715 0.26 0.59 6.59
N ALA A 716 -0.45 1.55 7.19
CA ALA A 716 -1.70 2.07 6.62
C ALA A 716 -1.51 2.64 5.21
N ALA A 717 -0.43 3.36 4.97
CA ALA A 717 -0.10 3.92 3.66
C ALA A 717 0.21 2.82 2.64
N ASP A 718 0.94 1.79 3.04
CA ASP A 718 1.31 0.65 2.19
C ASP A 718 0.08 -0.19 1.84
N ILE A 719 -0.72 -0.57 2.84
CA ILE A 719 -1.99 -1.31 2.62
C ILE A 719 -2.89 -0.53 1.68
N GLN A 720 -3.00 0.78 1.85
CA GLN A 720 -3.82 1.63 0.99
C GLN A 720 -3.28 1.66 -0.45
N GLY A 721 -1.97 1.77 -0.62
CA GLY A 721 -1.31 1.71 -1.93
C GLY A 721 -1.54 0.36 -2.63
N TYR A 722 -1.40 -0.76 -1.91
CA TYR A 722 -1.68 -2.09 -2.44
C TYR A 722 -3.15 -2.28 -2.79
N LEU A 723 -4.08 -1.88 -1.93
CA LEU A 723 -5.51 -1.93 -2.20
C LEU A 723 -5.88 -1.10 -3.42
N GLN A 724 -5.29 0.09 -3.60
CA GLN A 724 -5.48 0.93 -4.78
C GLN A 724 -5.02 0.21 -6.05
N THR A 725 -3.85 -0.40 -6.02
CA THR A 725 -3.29 -1.15 -7.15
C THR A 725 -4.13 -2.38 -7.47
N MET A 726 -4.49 -3.18 -6.46
CA MET A 726 -5.36 -4.36 -6.61
C MET A 726 -6.71 -4.00 -7.23
N LEU A 727 -7.34 -2.93 -6.77
CA LEU A 727 -8.61 -2.45 -7.31
C LEU A 727 -8.51 -1.98 -8.73
N THR A 728 -7.46 -1.24 -9.05
CA THR A 728 -7.23 -0.77 -10.42
C THR A 728 -7.05 -1.95 -11.35
N LEU A 729 -6.26 -2.95 -10.97
CA LEU A 729 -6.03 -4.17 -11.74
C LEU A 729 -7.30 -5.04 -11.82
N ALA A 730 -7.95 -5.30 -10.69
CA ALA A 730 -9.18 -6.12 -10.65
C ALA A 730 -10.33 -5.44 -11.40
N GLY A 731 -10.55 -4.15 -11.17
CA GLY A 731 -11.56 -3.37 -11.87
C GLY A 731 -11.32 -3.35 -13.38
N THR A 732 -10.07 -3.17 -13.78
CA THR A 732 -9.66 -3.24 -15.20
C THR A 732 -9.92 -4.63 -15.77
N GLY A 733 -9.52 -5.68 -15.07
CA GLY A 733 -9.76 -7.08 -15.49
C GLY A 733 -11.26 -7.40 -15.63
N VAL A 734 -12.07 -7.05 -14.65
CA VAL A 734 -13.55 -7.25 -14.70
C VAL A 734 -14.17 -6.51 -15.88
N CYS A 735 -13.76 -5.29 -16.14
CA CYS A 735 -14.33 -4.50 -17.24
C CYS A 735 -13.89 -4.97 -18.61
N ILE A 736 -12.63 -5.35 -18.77
CA ILE A 736 -12.15 -6.01 -20.00
C ILE A 736 -12.95 -7.29 -20.21
N GLY A 737 -13.15 -8.09 -19.17
CA GLY A 737 -13.95 -9.31 -19.19
C GLY A 737 -15.41 -9.07 -19.60
N LEU A 738 -16.06 -8.07 -19.03
CA LEU A 738 -17.44 -7.70 -19.40
C LEU A 738 -17.56 -7.23 -20.84
N ILE A 739 -16.63 -6.39 -21.28
CA ILE A 739 -16.58 -5.91 -22.66
C ILE A 739 -16.33 -7.08 -23.62
N ALA A 740 -15.39 -7.95 -23.30
CA ALA A 740 -15.11 -9.16 -24.08
C ALA A 740 -16.34 -10.08 -24.14
N ALA A 741 -17.04 -10.29 -23.01
CA ALA A 741 -18.26 -11.08 -22.94
C ALA A 741 -19.40 -10.51 -23.80
N LEU A 742 -19.60 -9.19 -23.78
CA LEU A 742 -20.59 -8.50 -24.62
C LEU A 742 -20.24 -8.59 -26.11
N LEU A 743 -18.97 -8.40 -26.46
CA LEU A 743 -18.46 -8.56 -27.80
C LEU A 743 -18.68 -9.98 -28.32
N LEU A 744 -18.43 -10.94 -27.46
CA LEU A 744 -18.67 -12.35 -27.74
C LEU A 744 -20.13 -12.62 -28.01
N PHE A 745 -20.95 -12.28 -27.06
CA PHE A 745 -22.40 -12.49 -27.20
C PHE A 745 -22.91 -11.90 -28.51
N SER A 746 -22.53 -10.69 -28.83
CA SER A 746 -22.92 -9.99 -30.04
C SER A 746 -22.43 -10.70 -31.33
N THR A 747 -21.17 -11.17 -31.35
CA THR A 747 -20.63 -11.93 -32.51
C THR A 747 -21.33 -13.28 -32.69
N LEU A 748 -21.59 -13.99 -31.59
CA LEU A 748 -22.28 -15.29 -31.61
C LEU A 748 -23.73 -15.15 -32.03
N GLU A 749 -24.42 -14.08 -31.62
CA GLU A 749 -25.80 -13.81 -32.06
C GLU A 749 -25.86 -13.55 -33.55
N LEU A 750 -24.92 -12.76 -34.11
CA LEU A 750 -24.82 -12.54 -35.53
C LEU A 750 -24.52 -13.84 -36.32
N GLU A 751 -23.67 -14.69 -35.76
CA GLU A 751 -23.36 -15.99 -36.35
C GLU A 751 -24.57 -16.92 -36.28
N ALA A 752 -25.32 -16.92 -35.17
CA ALA A 752 -26.55 -17.67 -35.04
C ALA A 752 -27.60 -17.27 -36.08
N GLN A 753 -27.77 -15.97 -36.33
CA GLN A 753 -28.67 -15.46 -37.35
C GLN A 753 -28.27 -15.92 -38.78
N ARG A 754 -26.95 -15.99 -39.05
CA ARG A 754 -26.45 -16.48 -40.34
C ARG A 754 -26.61 -17.99 -40.51
N GLU A 755 -26.44 -18.76 -39.45
CA GLU A 755 -26.56 -20.21 -39.44
C GLU A 755 -28.02 -20.69 -39.39
N ARG A 756 -28.96 -19.81 -39.04
CA ARG A 756 -30.39 -20.11 -38.92
C ARG A 756 -30.94 -20.91 -40.12
N ARG A 757 -30.69 -20.44 -41.33
CA ARG A 757 -31.13 -21.11 -42.53
C ARG A 757 -30.47 -22.46 -42.76
N ARG A 758 -29.16 -22.58 -42.42
CA ARG A 758 -28.43 -23.85 -42.53
C ARG A 758 -29.00 -24.90 -41.61
N TYR A 759 -29.29 -24.56 -40.35
CA TYR A 759 -29.94 -25.48 -39.44
C TYR A 759 -31.41 -25.76 -39.81
N GLY A 760 -32.11 -24.81 -40.41
CA GLY A 760 -33.45 -25.02 -40.94
C GLY A 760 -33.45 -26.08 -42.06
N ILE A 761 -32.53 -26.00 -43.02
CA ILE A 761 -32.36 -26.99 -44.08
C ILE A 761 -31.95 -28.35 -43.49
N LEU A 762 -31.04 -28.44 -42.58
CA LEU A 762 -30.60 -29.67 -41.94
C LEU A 762 -31.75 -30.36 -41.18
N ARG A 763 -32.62 -29.58 -40.49
CA ARG A 763 -33.78 -30.10 -39.82
C ARG A 763 -34.85 -30.57 -40.84
N ALA A 764 -35.00 -29.88 -41.94
CA ALA A 764 -35.89 -30.33 -43.01
C ALA A 764 -35.42 -31.65 -43.67
N LEU A 765 -34.08 -31.89 -43.66
CA LEU A 765 -33.46 -33.15 -44.12
C LEU A 765 -33.41 -34.25 -43.05
N GLY A 766 -34.07 -34.05 -41.84
CA GLY A 766 -34.23 -35.07 -40.82
C GLY A 766 -33.26 -34.97 -39.62
N MET A 767 -32.52 -33.88 -39.48
CA MET A 767 -31.65 -33.65 -38.31
C MET A 767 -32.49 -33.53 -37.04
N SER A 768 -32.23 -34.40 -36.05
CA SER A 768 -32.92 -34.36 -34.76
C SER A 768 -32.46 -33.19 -33.89
N ARG A 769 -33.30 -32.76 -32.92
CA ARG A 769 -32.91 -31.72 -31.96
C ARG A 769 -31.67 -32.09 -31.16
N ARG A 770 -31.51 -33.37 -30.80
CA ARG A 770 -30.31 -33.85 -30.10
C ARG A 770 -29.03 -33.67 -30.93
N GLN A 771 -29.10 -34.03 -32.20
CA GLN A 771 -27.94 -33.86 -33.13
C GLN A 771 -27.62 -32.36 -33.33
N GLN A 772 -28.62 -31.50 -33.39
CA GLN A 772 -28.44 -30.06 -33.47
C GLN A 772 -27.75 -29.53 -32.20
N ASN A 773 -28.22 -29.97 -31.03
CA ASN A 773 -27.62 -29.57 -29.74
C ASN A 773 -26.19 -30.04 -29.60
N LEU A 774 -25.90 -31.28 -29.98
CA LEU A 774 -24.55 -31.83 -29.96
C LEU A 774 -23.60 -31.09 -30.89
N ALA A 775 -24.05 -30.74 -32.09
CA ALA A 775 -23.28 -29.97 -33.03
C ALA A 775 -22.96 -28.56 -32.52
N LEU A 776 -23.93 -27.91 -31.85
CA LEU A 776 -23.75 -26.61 -31.24
C LEU A 776 -22.83 -26.70 -30.01
N ALA A 777 -22.97 -27.71 -29.14
CA ALA A 777 -22.08 -27.93 -28.01
C ALA A 777 -20.62 -28.20 -28.47
N ARG A 778 -20.45 -29.01 -29.51
CA ARG A 778 -19.10 -29.26 -30.08
C ARG A 778 -18.46 -27.99 -30.64
N GLN A 779 -19.24 -27.11 -31.27
CA GLN A 779 -18.73 -25.82 -31.75
C GLN A 779 -18.40 -24.88 -30.59
N ALA A 780 -19.21 -24.85 -29.50
CA ALA A 780 -18.94 -24.06 -28.30
C ALA A 780 -17.63 -24.52 -27.65
N ALA A 781 -17.47 -25.82 -27.43
CA ALA A 781 -16.28 -26.39 -26.83
C ALA A 781 -15.03 -26.08 -27.67
N LEU A 782 -15.11 -26.22 -29.00
CA LEU A 782 -13.97 -25.93 -29.87
C LEU A 782 -13.58 -24.45 -29.83
N GLN A 783 -14.56 -23.54 -29.77
CA GLN A 783 -14.28 -22.10 -29.66
C GLN A 783 -13.70 -21.75 -28.30
N ALA A 784 -14.22 -22.31 -27.22
CA ALA A 784 -13.68 -22.13 -25.88
C ALA A 784 -12.23 -22.63 -25.78
N VAL A 785 -11.95 -23.84 -26.21
CA VAL A 785 -10.59 -24.41 -26.20
C VAL A 785 -9.61 -23.56 -27.04
N THR A 786 -10.04 -23.09 -28.21
CA THR A 786 -9.17 -22.22 -29.04
C THR A 786 -8.94 -20.85 -28.39
N ALA A 787 -9.91 -20.26 -27.73
CA ALA A 787 -9.75 -19.00 -27.01
C ALA A 787 -8.82 -19.16 -25.80
N ILE A 788 -9.00 -20.22 -25.02
CA ILE A 788 -8.14 -20.57 -23.89
C ILE A 788 -6.69 -20.81 -24.34
N ALA A 789 -6.48 -21.55 -25.43
CA ALA A 789 -5.14 -21.79 -25.98
C ALA A 789 -4.45 -20.47 -26.39
N VAL A 790 -5.20 -19.52 -26.98
CA VAL A 790 -4.65 -18.19 -27.32
C VAL A 790 -4.39 -17.38 -26.04
N SER A 791 -5.27 -17.43 -25.06
CA SER A 791 -5.13 -16.77 -23.75
C SER A 791 -3.86 -17.24 -23.04
N CYS A 792 -3.70 -18.57 -22.90
CA CYS A 792 -2.50 -19.17 -22.30
C CYS A 792 -1.22 -18.84 -23.09
N GLY A 793 -1.28 -18.87 -24.42
CA GLY A 793 -0.12 -18.52 -25.25
C GLY A 793 0.33 -17.09 -25.08
N ILE A 794 -0.60 -16.13 -24.96
CA ILE A 794 -0.28 -14.72 -24.69
C ILE A 794 0.27 -14.55 -23.28
N TYR A 795 -0.32 -15.21 -22.27
CA TYR A 795 0.12 -15.19 -20.90
C TYR A 795 1.57 -15.67 -20.77
N VAL A 796 1.88 -16.85 -21.33
CA VAL A 796 3.24 -17.40 -21.34
C VAL A 796 4.22 -16.47 -22.07
N ALA A 797 3.81 -15.84 -23.18
CA ALA A 797 4.65 -14.88 -23.87
C ALA A 797 4.97 -13.63 -23.03
N PHE A 798 4.02 -13.15 -22.24
CA PHE A 798 4.25 -12.04 -21.29
C PHE A 798 5.20 -12.47 -20.16
N GLY A 799 4.99 -13.63 -19.55
CA GLY A 799 5.85 -14.12 -18.48
C GLY A 799 7.29 -14.36 -18.94
N VAL A 800 7.49 -14.91 -20.14
CA VAL A 800 8.82 -15.03 -20.74
C VAL A 800 9.48 -13.68 -20.97
N ARG A 801 8.71 -12.68 -21.44
CA ARG A 801 9.23 -11.32 -21.61
C ARG A 801 9.68 -10.72 -20.28
N ASP A 802 8.85 -10.86 -19.23
CA ASP A 802 9.16 -10.30 -17.92
C ASP A 802 10.38 -11.00 -17.31
N ALA A 803 10.49 -12.32 -17.42
CA ALA A 803 11.68 -13.06 -17.02
C ALA A 803 12.94 -12.56 -17.75
N VAL A 804 12.87 -12.36 -19.08
CA VAL A 804 14.01 -11.80 -19.85
C VAL A 804 14.40 -10.41 -19.34
N LEU A 805 13.42 -9.55 -19.02
CA LEU A 805 13.69 -8.20 -18.50
C LEU A 805 14.35 -8.25 -17.13
N VAL A 806 13.95 -9.18 -16.26
CA VAL A 806 14.58 -9.40 -14.94
C VAL A 806 16.03 -9.81 -15.09
N TYR A 807 16.34 -10.82 -15.92
CA TYR A 807 17.72 -11.24 -16.19
C TYR A 807 18.56 -10.11 -16.78
N GLN A 808 17.98 -9.29 -17.70
CA GLN A 808 18.70 -8.13 -18.25
C GLN A 808 18.95 -7.04 -17.24
N ARG A 809 18.02 -6.83 -16.28
CA ARG A 809 18.17 -5.83 -15.22
C ARG A 809 19.24 -6.23 -14.20
N ASN A 810 19.35 -7.55 -13.93
CA ASN A 810 20.35 -8.09 -13.00
C ASN A 810 21.72 -8.35 -13.67
N GLU A 811 21.87 -7.95 -14.96
CA GLU A 811 23.07 -8.22 -15.76
C GLU A 811 23.45 -9.70 -15.90
N GLU A 812 22.49 -10.60 -15.67
CA GLU A 812 22.66 -12.03 -15.76
C GLU A 812 22.51 -12.55 -17.20
N ALA A 813 23.14 -13.68 -17.50
CA ALA A 813 22.99 -14.35 -18.80
C ALA A 813 21.58 -14.88 -19.01
N VAL A 814 20.85 -14.36 -20.02
CA VAL A 814 19.48 -14.80 -20.30
C VAL A 814 19.47 -16.29 -20.69
N PRO A 815 18.74 -17.15 -19.96
CA PRO A 815 18.61 -18.57 -20.30
C PRO A 815 18.04 -18.81 -21.70
N ALA A 816 18.24 -20.00 -22.24
CA ALA A 816 17.68 -20.34 -23.54
C ALA A 816 16.14 -20.23 -23.53
N LEU A 817 15.56 -19.71 -24.61
CA LEU A 817 14.11 -19.47 -24.72
C LEU A 817 13.26 -20.72 -24.35
N LEU A 818 13.78 -21.90 -24.67
CA LEU A 818 13.09 -23.16 -24.34
C LEU A 818 13.03 -23.40 -22.82
N GLN A 819 14.09 -23.06 -22.09
CA GLN A 819 14.13 -23.18 -20.62
C GLN A 819 13.15 -22.20 -19.97
N LEU A 820 13.12 -20.95 -20.43
CA LEU A 820 12.14 -19.95 -19.98
C LEU A 820 10.70 -20.38 -20.26
N LEU A 821 10.43 -20.95 -21.42
CA LEU A 821 9.10 -21.48 -21.76
C LEU A 821 8.71 -22.67 -20.87
N VAL A 822 9.62 -23.58 -20.58
CA VAL A 822 9.36 -24.73 -19.70
C VAL A 822 9.09 -24.25 -18.28
N ARG A 823 9.90 -23.33 -17.77
CA ARG A 823 9.71 -22.73 -16.44
C ARG A 823 8.35 -22.03 -16.33
N GLN A 824 7.97 -21.22 -17.31
CA GLN A 824 6.64 -20.55 -17.32
C GLN A 824 5.46 -21.52 -17.43
N LEU A 825 5.65 -22.67 -18.08
CA LEU A 825 4.62 -23.73 -18.13
C LEU A 825 4.55 -24.52 -16.83
N GLU A 826 5.66 -24.68 -16.13
CA GLU A 826 5.72 -25.28 -14.79
C GLU A 826 5.07 -24.37 -13.76
N ASP A 827 5.33 -23.06 -13.80
CA ASP A 827 4.67 -22.07 -12.94
C ASP A 827 3.14 -22.10 -13.10
N LEU A 828 2.64 -22.23 -14.34
CA LEU A 828 1.21 -22.44 -14.63
C LEU A 828 0.62 -23.67 -13.94
N ARG A 829 1.42 -24.70 -13.75
CA ARG A 829 0.99 -25.96 -13.11
C ARG A 829 0.87 -25.81 -11.61
N TYR A 830 1.76 -25.05 -10.98
CA TYR A 830 1.78 -24.90 -9.52
C TYR A 830 0.81 -23.85 -9.00
N THR A 831 0.36 -22.92 -9.83
CA THR A 831 -0.64 -21.90 -9.44
C THR A 831 -2.05 -22.49 -9.50
N TRP A 832 -2.55 -22.95 -8.36
CA TRP A 832 -3.85 -23.66 -8.22
C TRP A 832 -5.05 -22.88 -8.77
N PHE A 833 -5.01 -21.54 -8.78
CA PHE A 833 -6.08 -20.69 -9.27
C PHE A 833 -6.15 -20.59 -10.80
N VAL A 834 -5.05 -20.84 -11.51
CA VAL A 834 -5.02 -20.78 -12.99
C VAL A 834 -5.96 -21.81 -13.61
N PRO A 835 -5.94 -23.09 -13.21
CA PRO A 835 -6.94 -24.05 -13.69
C PRO A 835 -8.38 -23.65 -13.39
N LEU A 836 -8.63 -23.02 -12.23
CA LEU A 836 -9.96 -22.51 -11.85
C LEU A 836 -10.42 -21.37 -12.76
N LEU A 837 -9.54 -20.43 -13.07
CA LEU A 837 -9.79 -19.32 -14.00
C LEU A 837 -10.06 -19.83 -15.42
N LEU A 838 -9.26 -20.77 -15.91
CA LEU A 838 -9.46 -21.37 -17.22
C LEU A 838 -10.78 -22.13 -17.31
N LEU A 839 -11.19 -22.80 -16.23
CA LEU A 839 -12.50 -23.44 -16.14
C LEU A 839 -13.62 -22.40 -16.14
N ALA A 840 -13.49 -21.32 -15.40
CA ALA A 840 -14.45 -20.21 -15.36
C ALA A 840 -14.58 -19.55 -16.76
N GLU A 841 -13.46 -19.33 -17.45
CA GLU A 841 -13.41 -18.84 -18.83
C GLU A 841 -14.14 -19.80 -19.78
N PHE A 842 -13.87 -21.09 -19.66
CA PHE A 842 -14.56 -22.11 -20.48
C PHE A 842 -16.06 -22.09 -20.24
N LEU A 843 -16.49 -22.05 -18.99
CA LEU A 843 -17.91 -22.02 -18.62
C LEU A 843 -18.60 -20.74 -19.11
N LEU A 844 -17.93 -19.60 -18.99
CA LEU A 844 -18.42 -18.31 -19.46
C LEU A 844 -18.61 -18.32 -20.98
N ILE A 845 -17.62 -18.77 -21.74
CA ILE A 845 -17.70 -18.87 -23.20
C ILE A 845 -18.82 -19.84 -23.60
N ALA A 846 -18.93 -20.99 -22.95
CA ALA A 846 -19.98 -21.96 -23.22
C ALA A 846 -21.38 -21.36 -22.92
N ALA A 847 -21.54 -20.69 -21.77
CA ALA A 847 -22.80 -20.04 -21.39
C ALA A 847 -23.20 -18.96 -22.41
N LEU A 848 -22.28 -18.08 -22.77
CA LEU A 848 -22.54 -17.04 -23.77
C LEU A 848 -22.87 -17.62 -25.16
N TYR A 849 -22.21 -18.72 -25.54
CA TYR A 849 -22.52 -19.44 -26.77
C TYR A 849 -23.95 -20.00 -26.77
N PHE A 850 -24.32 -20.68 -25.69
CA PHE A 850 -25.70 -21.21 -25.55
C PHE A 850 -26.74 -20.09 -25.43
N ALA A 851 -26.44 -19.00 -24.75
CA ALA A 851 -27.34 -17.84 -24.67
C ALA A 851 -27.57 -17.19 -26.03
N ALA A 852 -26.50 -16.98 -26.81
CA ALA A 852 -26.57 -16.38 -28.14
C ALA A 852 -27.28 -17.29 -29.15
N LYS A 853 -27.03 -18.58 -29.10
CA LYS A 853 -27.66 -19.55 -30.04
C LYS A 853 -28.96 -20.18 -29.50
N GLY A 854 -29.32 -19.95 -28.27
CA GLY A 854 -30.54 -20.46 -27.62
C GLY A 854 -31.82 -20.06 -28.33
N GLY A 855 -31.85 -18.93 -29.00
CA GLY A 855 -32.94 -18.50 -29.86
C GLY A 855 -33.23 -19.44 -31.03
N LEU A 856 -32.24 -20.18 -31.55
CA LEU A 856 -32.40 -21.16 -32.63
C LEU A 856 -33.24 -22.36 -32.18
N TYR A 857 -33.27 -22.72 -30.91
CA TYR A 857 -34.04 -23.86 -30.36
C TYR A 857 -35.51 -23.58 -30.30
N LYS A 858 -35.93 -22.32 -30.15
CA LYS A 858 -37.31 -21.91 -29.99
C LYS A 858 -38.02 -21.69 -31.32
N LEU A 859 -37.29 -21.68 -32.44
CA LEU A 859 -37.86 -21.39 -33.76
C LEU A 859 -38.47 -22.62 -34.40
N ASN A 860 -39.66 -22.44 -35.02
CA ASN A 860 -40.29 -23.45 -35.83
C ASN A 860 -39.54 -23.60 -37.17
N LEU A 861 -39.71 -24.77 -37.84
CA LEU A 861 -39.03 -25.06 -39.09
C LEU A 861 -39.36 -24.01 -40.16
N MET A 862 -40.59 -23.56 -40.23
CA MET A 862 -41.04 -22.53 -41.19
C MET A 862 -40.36 -21.18 -40.91
N GLU A 863 -40.20 -20.80 -39.66
CA GLU A 863 -39.49 -19.58 -39.24
C GLU A 863 -38.01 -19.63 -39.51
N MET A 864 -37.40 -20.84 -39.44
CA MET A 864 -36.01 -21.04 -39.75
C MET A 864 -35.74 -20.94 -41.28
N LEU A 865 -36.69 -21.37 -42.11
CA LEU A 865 -36.59 -21.37 -43.56
C LEU A 865 -37.11 -20.06 -44.18
N SER A 866 -38.07 -19.39 -43.55
CA SER A 866 -38.56 -18.10 -43.95
C SER A 866 -37.48 -17.05 -43.75
N GLN A 867 -36.85 -16.62 -44.81
CA GLN A 867 -36.07 -15.39 -44.80
C GLN A 867 -37.04 -14.25 -45.03
N GLU A 868 -37.13 -13.36 -44.07
CA GLU A 868 -37.62 -12.01 -44.41
C GLU A 868 -36.72 -11.44 -45.51
N ARG A 869 -37.39 -11.06 -46.59
CA ARG A 869 -36.81 -10.34 -47.73
C ARG A 869 -36.12 -9.04 -47.31
#